data_195e441c8db273739a689d3ba5a95916
#
_entry.id   195e441c8db273739a689d3ba5a95916
#
_cell.length_a   1.000
_cell.length_b   1.000
_cell.length_c   1.000
_cell.angle_alpha   90.00
_cell.angle_beta   90.00
_cell.angle_gamma   90.00
#
_symmetry.space_group_name_H-M   'P 1'
#
loop_
_entity.id
_entity.type
_entity.pdbx_description
1 polymer ?
#
loop_
_entity_poly.entity_id
_entity_poly.type
_entity_poly.pdbx_seq_one_letter_code
_entity_poly.pdbx_strand_id
1 'polypeptide(L)'
;MRLAHEEKKGRYIALITIFVCLFLVFGIRLINIQVVNGDKYATKVASSYSTSVVKAARGQILDRNGVVLVGNRQGNDIIFDASSFPSFSEQEKRNEIILSLINLFEKKGEAWINELPITLDSSGNYQFIEDREKDITKLKSRDMLHLNKYATADDCMSEIIERYSLADFQKQDILKIASVCINMKSNVFNTANPYIFAQDVSDELVSVIKENSTTYRGVDVQISTYREYVDGTIAPHILGVTGAIDAEEYAVLKEKGYAMDDIVGKSGIEKVFEENLKGKNGVKTVKTNSDGTQETSIDGLKNGDNIVLTIDAKLQKVAQDALKRVCDSIGTANAGGGAVVVMDCNTGEVLALASYPTYDLSTYFEDYASLAKNKNVPLYNRATLSTYAPGSTAKVSTAIACLEEGVADASSTKYCGYDYNFLGHHFVCQINHANRTINVRTALQDSCNSYFYYYGGEMLGIDKMNMYREMLGLGQPTGIEISENTGVLDSPSYRASINQTWMPGFSLQSAIGQAGNLFTPLQLCNYTATIANGGTRYEAHLVKSVLSSDNSVSVLEKQPKVVCNTGFSENNVKTVHQGMRLVVTNGSCQNNFGKLDVAVACKTGTSQVEKNINGSKKVYTNGFNISFAPYDNPELSVAVAIEGARSGSSCAPVGCDIYNYYFGNNTSDDSTDIPEDENEEDIYSEGPVDSNLLF
;
A
#
# COMPACT_ATOMS: atom_id res chain seq x y z
N MET A 1 13.25 93.67 56.98
CA MET A 1 12.50 92.38 56.87
C MET A 1 11.83 92.13 55.49
N ARG A 2 11.50 93.16 54.70
CA ARG A 2 10.88 92.94 53.38
C ARG A 2 11.84 92.33 52.27
N LEU A 3 13.13 92.74 52.26
CA LEU A 3 14.08 92.27 51.27
C LEU A 3 14.45 90.76 51.40
N ALA A 4 14.52 90.24 52.64
CA ALA A 4 14.80 88.79 52.86
C ALA A 4 13.64 87.84 52.48
N HIS A 5 12.42 88.39 52.31
CA HIS A 5 11.27 87.62 51.92
C HIS A 5 11.14 87.47 50.38
N GLU A 6 11.60 88.46 49.63
CA GLU A 6 11.63 88.39 48.14
C GLU A 6 12.73 87.49 47.61
N GLU A 7 13.92 87.49 48.27
CA GLU A 7 14.98 86.50 47.85
C GLU A 7 14.58 85.06 48.07
N LYS A 8 13.84 84.76 49.13
CA LYS A 8 13.31 83.39 49.34
C LYS A 8 12.26 83.04 48.33
N LYS A 9 11.38 83.93 47.91
CA LYS A 9 10.40 83.71 46.84
C LYS A 9 11.08 83.42 45.50
N GLY A 10 12.13 84.17 45.15
CA GLY A 10 12.91 83.95 43.94
C GLY A 10 13.54 82.52 43.90
N ARG A 11 14.08 82.06 45.03
CA ARG A 11 14.66 80.67 45.13
C ARG A 11 13.61 79.58 45.02
N TYR A 12 12.40 79.78 45.60
CA TYR A 12 11.30 78.80 45.45
C TYR A 12 10.78 78.77 44.02
N ILE A 13 10.66 79.94 43.36
CA ILE A 13 10.26 80.00 41.95
C ILE A 13 11.30 79.29 41.07
N ALA A 14 12.60 79.51 41.28
CA ALA A 14 13.66 78.85 40.56
C ALA A 14 13.65 77.31 40.76
N LEU A 15 13.43 76.85 41.99
CA LEU A 15 13.30 75.43 42.33
C LEU A 15 12.08 74.79 41.64
N ILE A 16 10.91 75.48 41.71
CA ILE A 16 9.70 74.98 40.99
C ILE A 16 9.91 74.93 39.48
N THR A 17 10.58 75.95 38.91
CA THR A 17 10.90 76.01 37.51
C THR A 17 11.81 74.82 37.10
N ILE A 18 12.84 74.52 37.91
CA ILE A 18 13.71 73.36 37.68
C ILE A 18 12.92 72.07 37.75
N PHE A 19 12.01 71.90 38.73
CA PHE A 19 11.15 70.68 38.80
C PHE A 19 10.21 70.56 37.63
N VAL A 20 9.58 71.65 37.20
CA VAL A 20 8.72 71.64 36.00
C VAL A 20 9.50 71.29 34.74
N CYS A 21 10.71 71.82 34.57
CA CYS A 21 11.58 71.47 33.43
C CYS A 21 12.00 70.01 33.48
N LEU A 22 12.34 69.45 34.64
CA LEU A 22 12.63 68.03 34.82
C LEU A 22 11.42 67.17 34.50
N PHE A 23 10.23 67.54 34.97
CA PHE A 23 8.99 66.79 34.62
C PHE A 23 8.67 66.86 33.11
N LEU A 24 8.90 67.99 32.46
CA LEU A 24 8.75 68.16 31.04
C LEU A 24 9.73 67.22 30.23
N VAL A 25 10.99 67.18 30.66
CA VAL A 25 12.00 66.31 30.08
C VAL A 25 11.61 64.82 30.26
N PHE A 26 11.14 64.44 31.45
CA PHE A 26 10.65 63.10 31.74
C PHE A 26 9.40 62.76 30.89
N GLY A 27 8.44 63.71 30.80
CA GLY A 27 7.25 63.51 29.96
C GLY A 27 7.58 63.30 28.48
N ILE A 28 8.49 64.11 27.92
CA ILE A 28 8.97 63.99 26.55
C ILE A 28 9.70 62.62 26.34
N ARG A 29 10.49 62.23 27.34
CA ARG A 29 11.17 60.91 27.31
C ARG A 29 10.16 59.73 27.32
N LEU A 30 9.13 59.84 28.18
CA LEU A 30 8.08 58.83 28.27
C LEU A 30 7.25 58.75 26.97
N ILE A 31 6.86 59.89 26.40
CA ILE A 31 6.17 59.94 25.10
C ILE A 31 7.05 59.33 23.99
N ASN A 32 8.34 59.65 23.99
CA ASN A 32 9.27 59.09 23.01
C ASN A 32 9.40 57.55 23.14
N ILE A 33 9.44 57.00 24.36
CA ILE A 33 9.56 55.56 24.60
C ILE A 33 8.24 54.84 24.36
N GLN A 34 7.10 55.41 24.78
CA GLN A 34 5.80 54.72 24.76
C GLN A 34 5.01 54.95 23.46
N VAL A 35 5.12 56.14 22.85
CA VAL A 35 4.30 56.50 21.66
C VAL A 35 5.15 56.49 20.39
N VAL A 36 6.32 57.15 20.36
CA VAL A 36 7.11 57.30 19.15
C VAL A 36 7.91 56.03 18.83
N ASN A 37 8.42 55.34 19.84
CA ASN A 37 9.19 54.11 19.72
C ASN A 37 8.49 52.91 20.36
N GLY A 38 7.19 53.02 20.69
CA GLY A 38 6.40 51.96 21.32
C GLY A 38 6.44 50.67 20.52
N ASP A 39 6.25 50.73 19.23
CA ASP A 39 6.31 49.57 18.33
C ASP A 39 7.70 48.88 18.27
N LYS A 40 8.77 49.71 18.40
CA LYS A 40 10.15 49.17 18.42
C LYS A 40 10.46 48.42 19.73
N TYR A 41 9.87 48.83 20.83
CA TYR A 41 9.99 48.15 22.13
C TYR A 41 9.01 46.95 22.22
N ALA A 42 7.79 47.11 21.67
CA ALA A 42 6.85 45.99 21.50
C ALA A 42 7.43 44.86 20.63
N THR A 43 8.08 45.20 19.52
CA THR A 43 8.77 44.22 18.64
C THR A 43 9.93 43.54 19.39
N LYS A 44 10.64 44.27 20.27
CA LYS A 44 11.74 43.70 21.08
C LYS A 44 11.23 42.75 22.17
N VAL A 45 10.04 43.01 22.73
CA VAL A 45 9.36 42.09 23.66
C VAL A 45 8.78 40.89 22.92
N ALA A 46 8.21 41.08 21.72
CA ALA A 46 7.75 40.00 20.84
C ALA A 46 8.92 39.10 20.37
N SER A 47 10.14 39.63 20.23
CA SER A 47 11.35 38.84 19.88
C SER A 47 11.84 37.91 21.00
N SER A 48 11.23 37.92 22.18
CA SER A 48 11.52 36.99 23.27
C SER A 48 10.75 35.67 23.15
N TYR A 49 9.84 35.55 22.20
CA TYR A 49 9.09 34.33 21.92
C TYR A 49 9.52 33.78 20.57
N SER A 50 9.91 32.51 20.54
CA SER A 50 10.14 31.75 19.32
C SER A 50 9.08 30.65 19.23
N THR A 51 8.43 30.54 18.08
CA THR A 51 7.46 29.48 17.81
C THR A 51 7.95 28.60 16.67
N SER A 52 7.82 27.28 16.82
CA SER A 52 8.11 26.29 15.77
C SER A 52 7.04 25.21 15.75
N VAL A 53 6.82 24.63 14.58
CA VAL A 53 5.91 23.50 14.44
C VAL A 53 6.62 22.24 14.93
N VAL A 54 5.94 21.44 15.77
CA VAL A 54 6.35 20.09 16.15
C VAL A 54 5.47 19.13 15.37
N LYS A 55 6.08 18.35 14.50
CA LYS A 55 5.34 17.34 13.71
C LYS A 55 4.87 16.22 14.66
N ALA A 56 3.61 15.81 14.53
CA ALA A 56 3.07 14.67 15.23
C ALA A 56 3.72 13.37 14.72
N ALA A 57 3.96 12.44 15.61
CA ALA A 57 4.33 11.09 15.20
C ALA A 57 3.13 10.40 14.53
N ARG A 58 3.37 9.73 13.41
CA ARG A 58 2.36 8.96 12.71
C ARG A 58 1.99 7.73 13.54
N GLY A 59 0.72 7.34 13.56
CA GLY A 59 0.25 6.14 14.27
C GLY A 59 0.94 4.86 13.76
N GLN A 60 1.03 3.86 14.59
CA GLN A 60 1.58 2.55 14.24
C GLN A 60 0.55 1.70 13.52
N ILE A 61 1.02 0.72 12.74
CA ILE A 61 0.19 -0.34 12.19
C ILE A 61 0.65 -1.66 12.84
N LEU A 62 -0.31 -2.33 13.49
CA LEU A 62 -0.06 -3.55 14.25
C LEU A 62 -0.80 -4.72 13.61
N ASP A 63 -0.29 -5.93 13.79
CA ASP A 63 -1.02 -7.13 13.48
C ASP A 63 -2.15 -7.39 14.51
N ARG A 64 -2.96 -8.43 14.29
CA ARG A 64 -4.07 -8.79 15.20
C ARG A 64 -3.63 -9.11 16.64
N ASN A 65 -2.37 -9.45 16.86
CA ASN A 65 -1.78 -9.86 18.14
C ASN A 65 -1.01 -8.70 18.81
N GLY A 66 -1.02 -7.50 18.21
CA GLY A 66 -0.31 -6.32 18.72
C GLY A 66 1.15 -6.24 18.30
N VAL A 67 1.61 -7.06 17.37
CA VAL A 67 2.97 -7.00 16.82
C VAL A 67 3.06 -5.79 15.88
N VAL A 68 4.05 -4.93 16.10
CA VAL A 68 4.26 -3.75 15.24
C VAL A 68 4.76 -4.19 13.88
N LEU A 69 4.01 -3.87 12.83
CA LEU A 69 4.38 -4.08 11.43
C LEU A 69 5.02 -2.83 10.84
N VAL A 70 4.42 -1.67 11.15
CA VAL A 70 4.92 -0.36 10.71
C VAL A 70 4.95 0.56 11.92
N GLY A 71 6.12 1.04 12.25
CA GLY A 71 6.39 1.93 13.36
C GLY A 71 7.01 3.25 12.91
N ASN A 72 7.67 3.91 13.86
CA ASN A 72 8.46 5.10 13.61
C ASN A 72 9.78 4.96 14.36
N ARG A 73 10.86 5.38 13.74
CA ARG A 73 12.16 5.56 14.38
C ARG A 73 12.63 7.00 14.31
N GLN A 74 13.51 7.37 15.20
CA GLN A 74 14.20 8.65 15.13
C GLN A 74 15.40 8.54 14.19
N GLY A 75 15.68 9.61 13.46
CA GLY A 75 16.86 9.76 12.64
C GLY A 75 17.35 11.19 12.70
N ASN A 76 18.56 11.43 12.24
CA ASN A 76 19.23 12.72 12.28
C ASN A 76 19.18 13.37 10.90
N ASP A 77 18.61 14.56 10.79
CA ASP A 77 18.71 15.40 9.61
C ASP A 77 19.81 16.45 9.79
N ILE A 78 20.58 16.68 8.75
CA ILE A 78 21.50 17.80 8.71
C ILE A 78 20.79 18.99 8.10
N ILE A 79 20.71 20.08 8.86
CA ILE A 79 20.02 21.30 8.46
C ILE A 79 20.96 22.49 8.42
N PHE A 80 20.61 23.49 7.58
CA PHE A 80 21.18 24.81 7.68
C PHE A 80 20.24 25.72 8.46
N ASP A 81 20.74 26.35 9.52
CA ASP A 81 20.02 27.33 10.32
C ASP A 81 20.37 28.75 9.84
N ALA A 82 19.40 29.43 9.26
CA ALA A 82 19.59 30.77 8.71
C ALA A 82 19.99 31.82 9.74
N SER A 83 19.82 31.56 11.05
CA SER A 83 20.23 32.51 12.09
C SER A 83 21.76 32.55 12.28
N SER A 84 22.43 31.47 11.96
CA SER A 84 23.88 31.27 12.15
C SER A 84 24.65 30.95 10.88
N PHE A 85 23.97 30.46 9.81
CA PHE A 85 24.57 30.23 8.50
C PHE A 85 24.96 31.56 7.84
N PRO A 86 26.10 31.66 7.13
CA PRO A 86 26.55 32.92 6.53
C PRO A 86 25.48 33.57 5.66
N SER A 87 25.38 34.89 5.71
CA SER A 87 24.40 35.68 4.95
C SER A 87 24.73 35.70 3.43
N PHE A 88 23.81 36.17 2.60
CA PHE A 88 24.03 36.32 1.16
C PHE A 88 25.21 37.25 0.80
N SER A 89 25.56 38.19 1.69
CA SER A 89 26.75 39.05 1.52
C SER A 89 28.07 38.34 1.78
N GLU A 90 28.05 37.14 2.34
CA GLU A 90 29.23 36.28 2.58
C GLU A 90 29.17 35.03 1.68
N GLN A 91 28.82 35.20 0.39
CA GLN A 91 28.59 34.08 -0.54
C GLN A 91 29.75 33.12 -0.68
N GLU A 92 30.99 33.61 -0.69
CA GLU A 92 32.20 32.77 -0.74
C GLU A 92 32.26 31.79 0.44
N LYS A 93 32.05 32.27 1.67
CA LYS A 93 32.04 31.40 2.84
C LYS A 93 30.87 30.37 2.81
N ARG A 94 29.71 30.76 2.27
CA ARG A 94 28.60 29.83 2.05
C ARG A 94 29.02 28.68 1.15
N ASN A 95 29.61 29.02 0.01
CA ASN A 95 30.05 28.04 -0.99
C ASN A 95 31.14 27.11 -0.44
N GLU A 96 32.07 27.64 0.37
CA GLU A 96 33.10 26.83 1.03
C GLU A 96 32.51 25.84 2.02
N ILE A 97 31.55 26.27 2.88
CA ILE A 97 30.86 25.39 3.84
C ILE A 97 30.09 24.31 3.09
N ILE A 98 29.30 24.69 2.06
CA ILE A 98 28.50 23.76 1.27
C ILE A 98 29.41 22.71 0.62
N LEU A 99 30.46 23.11 -0.07
CA LEU A 99 31.40 22.19 -0.75
C LEU A 99 32.13 21.28 0.24
N SER A 100 32.60 21.84 1.37
CA SER A 100 33.27 21.07 2.41
C SER A 100 32.33 20.00 3.02
N LEU A 101 31.05 20.35 3.25
CA LEU A 101 30.06 19.42 3.76
C LEU A 101 29.75 18.31 2.73
N ILE A 102 29.54 18.66 1.46
CA ILE A 102 29.32 17.68 0.38
C ILE A 102 30.50 16.71 0.30
N ASN A 103 31.74 17.21 0.30
CA ASN A 103 32.91 16.37 0.26
C ASN A 103 33.04 15.43 1.46
N LEU A 104 32.60 15.86 2.65
CA LEU A 104 32.53 15.01 3.83
C LEU A 104 31.54 13.85 3.62
N PHE A 105 30.32 14.15 3.12
CA PHE A 105 29.29 13.16 2.82
C PHE A 105 29.76 12.14 1.79
N GLU A 106 30.30 12.61 0.66
CA GLU A 106 30.84 11.74 -0.40
C GLU A 106 31.98 10.85 0.11
N LYS A 107 32.87 11.41 0.94
CA LYS A 107 33.98 10.64 1.56
C LYS A 107 33.48 9.54 2.50
N LYS A 108 32.34 9.76 3.17
CA LYS A 108 31.70 8.79 4.07
C LYS A 108 30.74 7.85 3.35
N GLY A 109 30.42 8.11 2.07
CA GLY A 109 29.48 7.32 1.30
C GLY A 109 28.01 7.59 1.68
N GLU A 110 27.74 8.77 2.27
CA GLU A 110 26.40 9.16 2.67
C GLU A 110 25.73 10.06 1.61
N ALA A 111 24.41 9.96 1.52
CA ALA A 111 23.63 10.73 0.56
C ALA A 111 23.31 12.13 1.09
N TRP A 112 23.24 13.11 0.18
CA TRP A 112 22.73 14.45 0.43
C TRP A 112 21.71 14.83 -0.65
N ILE A 113 20.84 15.81 -0.40
CA ILE A 113 19.75 16.19 -1.31
C ILE A 113 20.31 16.92 -2.53
N ASN A 114 20.36 16.20 -3.65
CA ASN A 114 20.82 16.70 -4.94
C ASN A 114 19.70 16.66 -5.97
N GLU A 115 18.98 17.77 -6.14
CA GLU A 115 17.78 17.85 -7.00
C GLU A 115 17.95 18.73 -8.24
N LEU A 116 19.15 19.25 -8.52
CA LEU A 116 19.36 20.05 -9.72
C LEU A 116 19.09 19.20 -10.97
N PRO A 117 18.21 19.64 -11.91
CA PRO A 117 17.91 18.89 -13.13
C PRO A 117 18.93 19.10 -14.25
N ILE A 118 20.20 19.34 -13.90
CA ILE A 118 21.32 19.57 -14.83
C ILE A 118 22.50 18.69 -14.43
N THR A 119 23.14 18.09 -15.42
CA THR A 119 24.35 17.27 -15.28
C THR A 119 25.38 17.62 -16.34
N LEU A 120 26.57 16.98 -16.34
CA LEU A 120 27.56 17.05 -17.40
C LEU A 120 27.43 15.87 -18.34
N ASP A 121 27.53 16.13 -19.64
CA ASP A 121 27.67 15.09 -20.65
C ASP A 121 29.09 14.48 -20.63
N SER A 122 29.34 13.48 -21.47
CA SER A 122 30.64 12.82 -21.60
C SER A 122 31.76 13.76 -22.09
N SER A 123 31.42 14.92 -22.67
CA SER A 123 32.33 15.96 -23.16
C SER A 123 32.51 17.08 -22.15
N GLY A 124 31.85 17.03 -21.00
CA GLY A 124 31.91 18.04 -19.94
C GLY A 124 31.07 19.30 -20.21
N ASN A 125 30.03 19.22 -21.06
CA ASN A 125 29.06 20.29 -21.26
C ASN A 125 27.82 20.08 -20.37
N TYR A 126 27.18 21.18 -19.99
CA TYR A 126 25.95 21.11 -19.21
C TYR A 126 24.79 20.61 -20.06
N GLN A 127 24.03 19.64 -19.55
CA GLN A 127 22.82 19.12 -20.17
C GLN A 127 21.71 18.90 -19.15
N PHE A 128 20.47 19.00 -19.61
CA PHE A 128 19.33 18.63 -18.75
C PHE A 128 19.25 17.11 -18.59
N ILE A 129 18.85 16.67 -17.40
CA ILE A 129 18.57 15.28 -17.10
C ILE A 129 17.25 14.90 -17.79
N GLU A 130 17.22 13.79 -18.53
CA GLU A 130 16.02 13.26 -19.19
C GLU A 130 14.92 12.94 -18.15
N ASP A 131 13.67 13.00 -18.60
CA ASP A 131 12.45 12.73 -17.79
C ASP A 131 12.24 13.66 -16.58
N ARG A 132 12.91 14.87 -16.56
CA ARG A 132 12.74 15.89 -15.50
C ARG A 132 12.16 17.22 -16.00
N GLU A 133 11.24 17.19 -16.98
CA GLU A 133 10.69 18.40 -17.63
C GLU A 133 9.97 19.34 -16.65
N LYS A 134 9.32 18.79 -15.62
CA LYS A 134 8.65 19.59 -14.58
C LYS A 134 9.68 20.41 -13.78
N ASP A 135 10.78 19.79 -13.38
CA ASP A 135 11.83 20.44 -12.59
C ASP A 135 12.58 21.47 -13.43
N ILE A 136 12.85 21.17 -14.71
CA ILE A 136 13.46 22.09 -15.67
C ILE A 136 12.56 23.33 -15.87
N THR A 137 11.24 23.12 -15.99
CA THR A 137 10.27 24.22 -16.12
C THR A 137 10.24 25.07 -14.85
N LYS A 138 10.23 24.44 -13.67
CA LYS A 138 10.31 25.11 -12.37
C LYS A 138 11.61 25.93 -12.25
N LEU A 139 12.74 25.34 -12.62
CA LEU A 139 14.06 26.01 -12.57
C LEU A 139 14.08 27.29 -13.41
N LYS A 140 13.51 27.28 -14.62
CA LYS A 140 13.44 28.43 -15.52
C LYS A 140 12.41 29.48 -15.11
N SER A 141 11.50 29.16 -14.19
CA SER A 141 10.38 30.00 -13.80
C SER A 141 10.81 31.37 -13.25
N ARG A 142 9.85 32.31 -13.19
CA ARG A 142 10.04 33.66 -12.66
C ARG A 142 10.54 33.66 -11.21
N ASP A 143 10.07 32.72 -10.41
CA ASP A 143 10.40 32.65 -8.98
C ASP A 143 11.79 32.05 -8.75
N MET A 144 12.35 31.35 -9.75
CA MET A 144 13.65 30.71 -9.68
C MET A 144 14.71 31.51 -10.46
N LEU A 145 14.99 31.17 -11.71
CA LEU A 145 16.04 31.83 -12.51
C LEU A 145 15.53 32.99 -13.37
N HIS A 146 14.21 33.10 -13.57
CA HIS A 146 13.58 34.11 -14.42
C HIS A 146 14.06 34.06 -15.88
N LEU A 147 14.22 32.87 -16.41
CA LEU A 147 14.65 32.62 -17.78
C LEU A 147 13.46 32.28 -18.69
N ASN A 148 13.65 32.44 -20.01
CA ASN A 148 12.63 32.03 -20.95
C ASN A 148 12.56 30.49 -21.07
N LYS A 149 11.43 29.96 -21.55
CA LYS A 149 11.23 28.50 -21.67
C LYS A 149 12.21 27.77 -22.59
N TYR A 150 12.87 28.50 -23.51
CA TYR A 150 13.81 27.95 -24.46
C TYR A 150 15.27 28.02 -23.98
N ALA A 151 15.53 28.57 -22.79
CA ALA A 151 16.87 28.63 -22.21
C ALA A 151 17.48 27.23 -22.16
N THR A 152 18.74 27.14 -22.51
CA THR A 152 19.54 25.90 -22.49
C THR A 152 20.01 25.59 -21.07
N ALA A 153 20.62 24.42 -20.87
CA ALA A 153 21.29 24.11 -19.61
C ALA A 153 22.47 25.06 -19.34
N ASP A 154 23.20 25.44 -20.39
CA ASP A 154 24.29 26.43 -20.27
C ASP A 154 23.76 27.80 -19.85
N ASP A 155 22.64 28.28 -20.40
CA ASP A 155 22.03 29.53 -19.98
C ASP A 155 21.61 29.51 -18.50
N CYS A 156 21.01 28.38 -18.06
CA CYS A 156 20.65 28.20 -16.67
C CYS A 156 21.87 28.20 -15.75
N MET A 157 22.93 27.47 -16.13
CA MET A 157 24.16 27.40 -15.33
C MET A 157 24.92 28.73 -15.31
N SER A 158 24.93 29.49 -16.42
CA SER A 158 25.53 30.81 -16.48
C SER A 158 24.89 31.78 -15.48
N GLU A 159 23.54 31.81 -15.42
CA GLU A 159 22.78 32.60 -14.44
C GLU A 159 23.07 32.15 -12.99
N ILE A 160 23.16 30.83 -12.75
CA ILE A 160 23.46 30.27 -11.42
C ILE A 160 24.89 30.65 -10.98
N ILE A 161 25.87 30.49 -11.89
CA ILE A 161 27.28 30.80 -11.62
C ILE A 161 27.47 32.27 -11.25
N GLU A 162 26.82 33.17 -12.00
CA GLU A 162 26.88 34.61 -11.73
C GLU A 162 26.20 34.95 -10.39
N ARG A 163 24.96 34.45 -10.19
CA ARG A 163 24.15 34.74 -9.01
C ARG A 163 24.78 34.28 -7.70
N TYR A 164 25.42 33.13 -7.71
CA TYR A 164 26.02 32.50 -6.51
C TYR A 164 27.53 32.58 -6.46
N SER A 165 28.21 33.38 -7.35
CA SER A 165 29.66 33.59 -7.35
C SER A 165 30.42 32.26 -7.41
N LEU A 166 30.14 31.41 -8.41
CA LEU A 166 30.71 30.07 -8.54
C LEU A 166 31.83 29.99 -9.58
N ALA A 167 32.26 31.10 -10.20
CA ALA A 167 33.19 31.09 -11.34
C ALA A 167 34.58 30.48 -11.03
N ASP A 168 35.03 30.54 -9.77
CA ASP A 168 36.32 30.06 -9.33
C ASP A 168 36.37 28.56 -9.01
N PHE A 169 35.23 27.86 -9.05
CA PHE A 169 35.12 26.43 -8.76
C PHE A 169 35.25 25.59 -10.03
N GLN A 170 35.57 24.31 -9.87
CA GLN A 170 35.55 23.34 -10.98
C GLN A 170 34.12 23.01 -11.37
N LYS A 171 33.86 22.68 -12.65
CA LYS A 171 32.51 22.42 -13.17
C LYS A 171 31.70 21.39 -12.35
N GLN A 172 32.36 20.35 -11.84
CA GLN A 172 31.69 19.33 -10.99
C GLN A 172 31.27 19.93 -9.64
N ASP A 173 32.15 20.72 -9.01
CA ASP A 173 31.84 21.37 -7.72
C ASP A 173 30.81 22.47 -7.90
N ILE A 174 30.79 23.18 -9.04
CA ILE A 174 29.75 24.15 -9.40
C ILE A 174 28.37 23.46 -9.38
N LEU A 175 28.20 22.30 -10.01
CA LEU A 175 26.92 21.58 -10.03
C LEU A 175 26.47 21.21 -8.63
N LYS A 176 27.38 20.74 -7.79
CA LYS A 176 27.07 20.35 -6.39
C LYS A 176 26.60 21.55 -5.57
N ILE A 177 27.36 22.64 -5.58
CA ILE A 177 27.03 23.88 -4.86
C ILE A 177 25.71 24.47 -5.41
N ALA A 178 25.57 24.51 -6.74
CA ALA A 178 24.37 24.99 -7.43
C ALA A 178 23.12 24.24 -7.00
N SER A 179 23.20 22.91 -6.87
CA SER A 179 22.07 22.09 -6.39
C SER A 179 21.59 22.56 -5.01
N VAL A 180 22.51 22.69 -4.06
CA VAL A 180 22.17 23.15 -2.71
C VAL A 180 21.58 24.57 -2.72
N CYS A 181 22.22 25.51 -3.45
CA CYS A 181 21.76 26.89 -3.52
C CYS A 181 20.36 27.03 -4.16
N ILE A 182 20.09 26.27 -5.21
CA ILE A 182 18.79 26.25 -5.89
C ILE A 182 17.74 25.61 -4.99
N ASN A 183 18.07 24.52 -4.28
CA ASN A 183 17.17 23.86 -3.34
C ASN A 183 16.86 24.78 -2.15
N MET A 184 17.84 25.46 -1.58
CA MET A 184 17.62 26.46 -0.53
C MET A 184 16.63 27.56 -0.97
N LYS A 185 16.76 28.04 -2.21
CA LYS A 185 15.84 29.03 -2.79
C LYS A 185 14.44 28.43 -3.00
N SER A 186 14.37 27.23 -3.57
CA SER A 186 13.11 26.53 -3.83
C SER A 186 12.29 26.28 -2.55
N ASN A 187 12.98 25.98 -1.44
CA ASN A 187 12.41 25.71 -0.13
C ASN A 187 12.25 26.97 0.75
N VAL A 188 12.46 28.15 0.19
CA VAL A 188 12.28 29.44 0.90
C VAL A 188 13.06 29.46 2.23
N PHE A 189 14.36 29.14 2.15
CA PHE A 189 15.25 29.11 3.32
C PHE A 189 15.29 30.45 4.07
N ASN A 190 14.91 30.42 5.33
CA ASN A 190 14.93 31.55 6.25
C ASN A 190 14.96 31.08 7.71
N THR A 191 14.98 31.99 8.67
CA THR A 191 15.05 31.68 10.11
C THR A 191 13.85 30.88 10.65
N ALA A 192 12.70 30.93 9.99
CA ALA A 192 11.52 30.15 10.36
C ALA A 192 11.47 28.81 9.61
N ASN A 193 12.23 28.66 8.54
CA ASN A 193 12.25 27.48 7.69
C ASN A 193 13.71 27.07 7.40
N PRO A 194 14.33 26.26 8.27
CA PRO A 194 15.66 25.68 8.03
C PRO A 194 15.70 24.86 6.74
N TYR A 195 16.83 24.83 6.07
CA TYR A 195 17.04 24.00 4.90
C TYR A 195 17.55 22.61 5.30
N ILE A 196 16.86 21.55 4.92
CA ILE A 196 17.32 20.18 5.12
C ILE A 196 18.33 19.84 4.01
N PHE A 197 19.59 19.68 4.39
CA PHE A 197 20.67 19.33 3.49
C PHE A 197 20.74 17.82 3.23
N ALA A 198 20.57 17.02 4.30
CA ALA A 198 20.56 15.56 4.23
C ALA A 198 19.62 15.00 5.29
N GLN A 199 19.04 13.85 4.99
CA GLN A 199 18.08 13.17 5.85
C GLN A 199 18.64 11.85 6.34
N ASP A 200 18.25 11.46 7.56
CA ASP A 200 18.52 10.12 8.12
C ASP A 200 20.02 9.76 8.15
N VAL A 201 20.82 10.68 8.61
CA VAL A 201 22.28 10.60 8.60
C VAL A 201 22.79 9.77 9.79
N SER A 202 23.88 9.03 9.59
CA SER A 202 24.49 8.22 10.64
C SER A 202 25.00 9.03 11.84
N ASP A 203 24.96 8.43 13.02
CA ASP A 203 25.51 9.06 14.24
C ASP A 203 27.02 9.34 14.13
N GLU A 204 27.75 8.58 13.31
CA GLU A 204 29.16 8.82 13.04
C GLU A 204 29.36 10.16 12.35
N LEU A 205 28.60 10.43 11.30
CA LEU A 205 28.70 11.67 10.54
C LEU A 205 28.21 12.89 11.35
N VAL A 206 27.13 12.70 12.13
CA VAL A 206 26.64 13.70 13.10
C VAL A 206 27.75 14.10 14.08
N SER A 207 28.47 13.13 14.64
CA SER A 207 29.58 13.38 15.56
C SER A 207 30.68 14.21 14.91
N VAL A 208 31.08 13.86 13.68
CA VAL A 208 32.10 14.61 12.91
C VAL A 208 31.66 16.06 12.66
N ILE A 209 30.40 16.28 12.31
CA ILE A 209 29.89 17.64 12.05
C ILE A 209 29.87 18.47 13.34
N LYS A 210 29.42 17.90 14.45
CA LYS A 210 29.36 18.59 15.75
C LYS A 210 30.75 18.92 16.30
N GLU A 211 31.73 18.03 16.15
CA GLU A 211 33.11 18.25 16.55
C GLU A 211 33.76 19.40 15.73
N ASN A 212 33.35 19.58 14.46
CA ASN A 212 33.87 20.59 13.57
C ASN A 212 32.92 21.78 13.37
N SER A 213 32.12 22.12 14.39
CA SER A 213 31.07 23.17 14.32
C SER A 213 31.59 24.56 13.92
N THR A 214 32.85 24.86 14.14
CA THR A 214 33.48 26.12 13.69
C THR A 214 33.68 26.15 12.17
N THR A 215 34.01 25.02 11.54
CA THR A 215 34.13 24.85 10.10
C THR A 215 32.74 24.84 9.45
N TYR A 216 31.81 24.15 10.06
CA TYR A 216 30.41 24.01 9.59
C TYR A 216 29.47 25.00 10.26
N ARG A 217 29.86 26.29 10.28
CA ARG A 217 29.05 27.34 10.91
C ARG A 217 27.63 27.38 10.31
N GLY A 218 26.62 27.26 11.18
CA GLY A 218 25.23 27.28 10.77
C GLY A 218 24.71 25.96 10.20
N VAL A 219 25.52 24.92 10.24
CA VAL A 219 25.06 23.53 10.02
C VAL A 219 24.72 22.93 11.38
N ASP A 220 23.51 22.39 11.51
CA ASP A 220 23.02 21.80 12.76
C ASP A 220 22.33 20.45 12.49
N VAL A 221 22.01 19.75 13.56
CA VAL A 221 21.36 18.43 13.54
C VAL A 221 19.96 18.57 14.10
N GLN A 222 18.97 18.17 13.30
CA GLN A 222 17.58 18.09 13.72
C GLN A 222 17.17 16.63 13.84
N ILE A 223 16.56 16.25 14.96
CA ILE A 223 15.95 14.92 15.09
C ILE A 223 14.62 14.92 14.38
N SER A 224 14.47 14.01 13.44
CA SER A 224 13.25 13.78 12.66
C SER A 224 12.72 12.36 12.87
N THR A 225 11.44 12.18 12.60
CA THR A 225 10.78 10.87 12.72
C THR A 225 10.61 10.26 11.34
N TYR A 226 11.12 9.05 11.16
CA TYR A 226 11.05 8.28 9.92
C TYR A 226 10.09 7.12 10.07
N ARG A 227 9.35 6.83 9.00
CA ARG A 227 8.50 5.65 8.92
C ARG A 227 9.36 4.40 8.83
N GLU A 228 9.08 3.40 9.64
CA GLU A 228 9.86 2.17 9.74
C GLU A 228 8.98 0.95 9.49
N TYR A 229 9.35 0.14 8.52
CA TYR A 229 8.76 -1.16 8.25
C TYR A 229 9.63 -2.20 8.96
N VAL A 230 9.10 -2.83 10.04
CA VAL A 230 9.88 -3.75 10.90
C VAL A 230 10.39 -4.94 10.09
N ASP A 231 9.54 -5.50 9.23
CA ASP A 231 9.91 -6.41 8.15
C ASP A 231 9.20 -5.94 6.88
N GLY A 232 9.92 -5.22 6.01
CA GLY A 232 9.38 -4.64 4.78
C GLY A 232 8.82 -5.67 3.80
N THR A 233 9.14 -6.95 3.97
CA THR A 233 8.63 -8.04 3.12
C THR A 233 7.25 -8.54 3.53
N ILE A 234 6.78 -8.22 4.75
CA ILE A 234 5.49 -8.66 5.26
C ILE A 234 4.36 -7.78 4.73
N ALA A 235 3.41 -8.38 4.05
CA ALA A 235 2.16 -7.79 3.57
C ALA A 235 2.30 -6.43 2.84
N PRO A 236 3.29 -6.21 1.94
CA PRO A 236 3.54 -4.90 1.36
C PRO A 236 2.35 -4.36 0.57
N HIS A 237 1.57 -5.22 -0.09
CA HIS A 237 0.37 -4.84 -0.84
C HIS A 237 -0.80 -4.40 0.06
N ILE A 238 -0.76 -4.73 1.36
CA ILE A 238 -1.75 -4.33 2.37
C ILE A 238 -1.31 -3.05 3.07
N LEU A 239 -0.08 -3.04 3.62
CA LEU A 239 0.44 -1.94 4.42
C LEU A 239 0.52 -0.66 3.59
N GLY A 240 1.14 -0.74 2.42
CA GLY A 240 1.32 0.40 1.53
C GLY A 240 2.51 1.28 1.94
N VAL A 241 2.66 2.41 1.26
CA VAL A 241 3.79 3.35 1.45
C VAL A 241 3.29 4.75 1.76
N THR A 242 4.13 5.53 2.44
CA THR A 242 3.98 6.98 2.60
C THR A 242 4.89 7.71 1.64
N GLY A 243 4.58 8.95 1.30
CA GLY A 243 5.41 9.79 0.43
C GLY A 243 5.02 11.24 0.50
N ALA A 244 5.84 12.13 -0.08
CA ALA A 244 5.54 13.56 -0.13
C ALA A 244 4.19 13.82 -0.82
N ILE A 245 3.42 14.74 -0.27
CA ILE A 245 2.16 15.18 -0.87
C ILE A 245 2.43 15.78 -2.26
N ASP A 246 1.63 15.41 -3.24
CA ASP A 246 1.71 16.01 -4.56
C ASP A 246 0.71 17.17 -4.72
N ALA A 247 0.80 17.90 -5.84
CA ALA A 247 -0.02 19.08 -6.07
C ALA A 247 -1.53 18.78 -6.16
N GLU A 248 -1.89 17.59 -6.67
CA GLU A 248 -3.30 17.18 -6.83
C GLU A 248 -3.86 16.78 -5.45
N GLU A 249 -3.12 16.02 -4.68
CA GLU A 249 -3.47 15.66 -3.29
C GLU A 249 -3.55 16.91 -2.40
N TYR A 250 -2.59 17.82 -2.52
CA TYR A 250 -2.59 19.07 -1.77
C TYR A 250 -3.81 19.94 -2.07
N ALA A 251 -4.24 20.01 -3.34
CA ALA A 251 -5.44 20.76 -3.72
C ALA A 251 -6.69 20.31 -2.95
N VAL A 252 -6.76 19.02 -2.58
CA VAL A 252 -7.86 18.44 -1.81
C VAL A 252 -7.60 18.52 -0.30
N LEU A 253 -6.36 18.24 0.13
CA LEU A 253 -6.02 18.06 1.54
C LEU A 253 -5.72 19.37 2.28
N LYS A 254 -5.39 20.46 1.59
CA LYS A 254 -5.13 21.77 2.20
C LYS A 254 -6.27 22.27 3.09
N GLU A 255 -7.52 22.02 2.70
CA GLU A 255 -8.72 22.39 3.47
C GLU A 255 -8.83 21.57 4.78
N LYS A 256 -8.12 20.43 4.86
CA LYS A 256 -8.00 19.59 6.05
C LYS A 256 -6.75 19.94 6.89
N GLY A 257 -6.06 21.03 6.55
CA GLY A 257 -4.91 21.54 7.31
C GLY A 257 -3.58 20.87 6.99
N TYR A 258 -3.45 20.25 5.80
CA TYR A 258 -2.17 19.70 5.33
C TYR A 258 -1.27 20.80 4.77
N ALA A 259 0.03 20.67 5.01
CA ALA A 259 1.06 21.52 4.44
C ALA A 259 1.64 20.90 3.15
N MET A 260 2.30 21.70 2.32
CA MET A 260 2.90 21.21 1.05
C MET A 260 4.11 20.28 1.26
N ASP A 261 4.67 20.27 2.46
CA ASP A 261 5.80 19.41 2.85
C ASP A 261 5.37 18.21 3.71
N ASP A 262 4.06 17.99 3.84
CA ASP A 262 3.56 16.84 4.59
C ASP A 262 3.81 15.52 3.84
N ILE A 263 4.05 14.48 4.63
CA ILE A 263 4.11 13.09 4.18
C ILE A 263 2.73 12.48 4.38
N VAL A 264 2.20 11.86 3.32
CA VAL A 264 0.86 11.24 3.30
C VAL A 264 0.93 9.79 2.85
N GLY A 265 -0.07 8.99 3.20
CA GLY A 265 -0.22 7.63 2.69
C GLY A 265 -0.52 7.61 1.19
N LYS A 266 0.27 6.87 0.41
CA LYS A 266 0.14 6.76 -1.05
C LYS A 266 -0.63 5.53 -1.50
N SER A 267 -0.58 4.46 -0.72
CA SER A 267 -1.24 3.19 -1.03
C SER A 267 -1.63 2.42 0.24
N GLY A 268 -2.40 1.36 0.08
CA GLY A 268 -2.74 0.42 1.15
C GLY A 268 -3.42 1.07 2.36
N ILE A 269 -3.21 0.49 3.53
CA ILE A 269 -3.72 0.97 4.83
C ILE A 269 -3.18 2.37 5.15
N GLU A 270 -1.93 2.66 4.81
CA GLU A 270 -1.34 3.98 4.97
C GLU A 270 -2.19 5.09 4.32
N LYS A 271 -2.75 4.81 3.13
CA LYS A 271 -3.61 5.75 2.40
C LYS A 271 -5.04 5.78 2.93
N VAL A 272 -5.62 4.62 3.14
CA VAL A 272 -7.05 4.51 3.51
C VAL A 272 -7.30 5.09 4.91
N PHE A 273 -6.36 4.90 5.83
CA PHE A 273 -6.44 5.40 7.20
C PHE A 273 -5.54 6.61 7.46
N GLU A 274 -5.25 7.39 6.42
CA GLU A 274 -4.44 8.60 6.52
C GLU A 274 -4.91 9.56 7.62
N GLU A 275 -6.22 9.81 7.74
CA GLU A 275 -6.80 10.73 8.73
C GLU A 275 -6.59 10.26 10.17
N ASN A 276 -6.55 8.94 10.40
CA ASN A 276 -6.27 8.37 11.71
C ASN A 276 -4.75 8.38 12.00
N LEU A 277 -3.96 7.94 11.01
CA LEU A 277 -2.53 7.73 11.17
C LEU A 277 -1.73 9.04 11.30
N LYS A 278 -2.12 10.13 10.61
CA LYS A 278 -1.32 11.37 10.53
C LYS A 278 -1.14 12.06 11.89
N GLY A 279 -2.14 12.10 12.74
CA GLY A 279 -2.13 12.93 13.94
C GLY A 279 -2.27 14.44 13.65
N LYS A 280 -2.04 15.26 14.67
CA LYS A 280 -2.14 16.71 14.59
C LYS A 280 -0.87 17.37 15.11
N ASN A 281 -0.23 18.18 14.27
CA ASN A 281 0.97 18.91 14.65
C ASN A 281 0.70 19.89 15.79
N GLY A 282 1.69 20.05 16.68
CA GLY A 282 1.68 21.01 17.76
C GLY A 282 2.50 22.26 17.44
N VAL A 283 2.33 23.28 18.27
CA VAL A 283 3.14 24.50 18.25
C VAL A 283 4.00 24.51 19.50
N LYS A 284 5.31 24.45 19.32
CA LYS A 284 6.30 24.67 20.39
C LYS A 284 6.54 26.14 20.52
N THR A 285 6.32 26.68 21.71
CA THR A 285 6.65 28.05 22.06
C THR A 285 7.80 28.05 23.07
N VAL A 286 8.90 28.72 22.72
CA VAL A 286 10.04 28.94 23.60
C VAL A 286 10.02 30.39 24.00
N LYS A 287 9.81 30.65 25.29
CA LYS A 287 9.88 31.97 25.92
C LYS A 287 11.24 32.11 26.58
N THR A 288 12.02 33.08 26.15
CA THR A 288 13.27 33.43 26.83
C THR A 288 13.01 34.57 27.83
N ASN A 289 13.20 34.28 29.12
CA ASN A 289 13.04 35.23 30.20
C ASN A 289 14.22 36.23 30.24
N SER A 290 14.06 37.32 30.97
CA SER A 290 15.09 38.36 31.09
C SER A 290 16.38 37.91 31.78
N ASP A 291 16.34 36.81 32.52
CA ASP A 291 17.49 36.16 33.17
C ASP A 291 18.18 35.12 32.28
N GLY A 292 17.71 34.93 31.04
CA GLY A 292 18.26 33.95 30.08
C GLY A 292 17.69 32.55 30.25
N THR A 293 16.80 32.31 31.20
CA THR A 293 16.10 31.03 31.33
C THR A 293 15.06 30.85 30.20
N GLN A 294 14.91 29.61 29.72
CA GLN A 294 13.93 29.29 28.68
C GLN A 294 12.82 28.42 29.25
N GLU A 295 11.60 28.84 29.00
CA GLU A 295 10.39 28.08 29.26
C GLU A 295 9.86 27.57 27.92
N THR A 296 9.63 26.25 27.83
CA THR A 296 9.12 25.61 26.60
C THR A 296 7.74 25.05 26.90
N SER A 297 6.76 25.38 26.06
CA SER A 297 5.47 24.71 26.00
C SER A 297 5.21 24.15 24.60
N ILE A 298 4.47 23.04 24.54
CA ILE A 298 4.00 22.44 23.27
C ILE A 298 2.48 22.35 23.38
N ASP A 299 1.78 23.04 22.51
CA ASP A 299 0.33 23.12 22.50
C ASP A 299 -0.26 22.44 21.26
N GLY A 300 -1.35 21.70 21.44
CA GLY A 300 -2.15 21.12 20.35
C GLY A 300 -1.55 19.87 19.68
N LEU A 301 -0.41 19.35 20.14
CA LEU A 301 0.19 18.14 19.61
C LEU A 301 -0.68 16.92 19.96
N LYS A 302 -1.07 16.16 18.94
CA LYS A 302 -1.73 14.86 19.08
C LYS A 302 -1.10 13.88 18.08
N ASN A 303 -0.45 12.83 18.57
CA ASN A 303 0.06 11.77 17.71
C ASN A 303 -1.08 11.02 17.00
N GLY A 304 -0.78 10.39 15.87
CA GLY A 304 -1.73 9.61 15.12
C GLY A 304 -2.24 8.39 15.89
N ASP A 305 -3.45 7.97 15.59
CA ASP A 305 -4.05 6.78 16.16
C ASP A 305 -3.42 5.51 15.54
N ASN A 306 -3.31 4.44 16.33
CA ASN A 306 -2.75 3.17 15.89
C ASN A 306 -3.81 2.30 15.21
N ILE A 307 -3.45 1.62 14.13
CA ILE A 307 -4.32 0.70 13.40
C ILE A 307 -3.95 -0.73 13.76
N VAL A 308 -4.91 -1.48 14.29
CA VAL A 308 -4.77 -2.93 14.51
C VAL A 308 -5.44 -3.65 13.35
N LEU A 309 -4.66 -4.46 12.64
CA LEU A 309 -5.15 -5.26 11.52
C LEU A 309 -5.76 -6.58 11.99
N THR A 310 -6.52 -7.21 11.09
CA THR A 310 -6.96 -8.61 11.24
C THR A 310 -5.86 -9.59 10.82
N ILE A 311 -4.85 -9.13 10.11
CA ILE A 311 -3.70 -9.92 9.65
C ILE A 311 -2.94 -10.49 10.84
N ASP A 312 -2.63 -11.78 10.79
CA ASP A 312 -1.64 -12.44 11.63
C ASP A 312 -0.30 -12.44 10.89
N ALA A 313 0.71 -11.76 11.42
CA ALA A 313 1.99 -11.56 10.76
C ALA A 313 2.71 -12.88 10.44
N LYS A 314 2.62 -13.87 11.34
CA LYS A 314 3.26 -15.16 11.14
C LYS A 314 2.53 -15.99 10.09
N LEU A 315 1.19 -16.03 10.14
CA LEU A 315 0.37 -16.69 9.13
C LEU A 315 0.55 -16.04 7.76
N GLN A 316 0.65 -14.72 7.71
CA GLN A 316 0.95 -13.97 6.48
C GLN A 316 2.29 -14.40 5.88
N LYS A 317 3.33 -14.53 6.71
CA LYS A 317 4.64 -14.99 6.26
C LYS A 317 4.58 -16.42 5.71
N VAL A 318 3.93 -17.33 6.43
CA VAL A 318 3.71 -18.71 5.96
C VAL A 318 3.01 -18.73 4.60
N ALA A 319 1.95 -17.93 4.45
CA ALA A 319 1.20 -17.83 3.20
C ALA A 319 2.06 -17.28 2.04
N GLN A 320 2.88 -16.25 2.31
CA GLN A 320 3.81 -15.68 1.32
C GLN A 320 4.90 -16.66 0.91
N ASP A 321 5.54 -17.31 1.88
CA ASP A 321 6.64 -18.25 1.61
C ASP A 321 6.13 -19.49 0.86
N ALA A 322 4.97 -20.03 1.25
CA ALA A 322 4.33 -21.14 0.55
C ALA A 322 3.95 -20.78 -0.88
N LEU A 323 3.33 -19.60 -1.08
CA LEU A 323 2.97 -19.10 -2.41
C LEU A 323 4.21 -18.94 -3.29
N LYS A 324 5.25 -18.28 -2.75
CA LYS A 324 6.54 -18.12 -3.46
C LYS A 324 7.13 -19.47 -3.87
N ARG A 325 7.25 -20.39 -2.92
CA ARG A 325 7.81 -21.72 -3.15
C ARG A 325 7.09 -22.46 -4.29
N VAL A 326 5.75 -22.45 -4.26
CA VAL A 326 4.96 -23.13 -5.30
C VAL A 326 5.08 -22.41 -6.66
N CYS A 327 5.01 -21.09 -6.71
CA CYS A 327 5.20 -20.33 -7.95
C CYS A 327 6.60 -20.58 -8.55
N ASP A 328 7.64 -20.58 -7.71
CA ASP A 328 9.02 -20.83 -8.17
C ASP A 328 9.19 -22.26 -8.70
N SER A 329 8.51 -23.25 -8.11
CA SER A 329 8.54 -24.65 -8.59
C SER A 329 7.91 -24.84 -9.99
N ILE A 330 6.90 -24.02 -10.31
CA ILE A 330 6.27 -24.00 -11.66
C ILE A 330 7.21 -23.36 -12.69
N GLY A 331 8.12 -22.51 -12.23
CA GLY A 331 9.09 -21.78 -13.04
C GLY A 331 8.56 -20.46 -13.59
N THR A 332 9.36 -19.40 -13.46
CA THR A 332 9.01 -18.01 -13.84
C THR A 332 8.72 -17.83 -15.34
N ALA A 333 9.16 -18.73 -16.20
CA ALA A 333 8.83 -18.71 -17.63
C ALA A 333 7.36 -19.07 -17.90
N ASN A 334 6.71 -19.80 -16.97
CA ASN A 334 5.34 -20.28 -17.09
C ASN A 334 4.40 -19.58 -16.11
N ALA A 335 4.85 -19.36 -14.88
CA ALA A 335 4.07 -18.67 -13.86
C ALA A 335 4.28 -17.15 -13.97
N GLY A 336 3.24 -16.40 -14.32
CA GLY A 336 3.25 -14.95 -14.26
C GLY A 336 3.23 -14.42 -12.83
N GLY A 337 2.59 -15.17 -11.92
CA GLY A 337 2.44 -14.84 -10.51
C GLY A 337 1.33 -15.65 -9.85
N GLY A 338 0.99 -15.28 -8.62
CA GLY A 338 -0.08 -15.93 -7.88
C GLY A 338 -0.60 -15.07 -6.73
N ALA A 339 -1.67 -15.56 -6.11
CA ALA A 339 -2.23 -14.95 -4.90
C ALA A 339 -2.80 -16.02 -3.98
N VAL A 340 -2.77 -15.74 -2.70
CA VAL A 340 -3.46 -16.52 -1.67
C VAL A 340 -4.18 -15.57 -0.72
N VAL A 341 -5.39 -15.95 -0.34
CA VAL A 341 -6.20 -15.26 0.66
C VAL A 341 -6.65 -16.27 1.70
N VAL A 342 -6.52 -15.88 2.96
CA VAL A 342 -6.93 -16.65 4.13
C VAL A 342 -7.91 -15.81 4.93
N MET A 343 -9.09 -16.36 5.22
CA MET A 343 -10.18 -15.62 5.86
C MET A 343 -10.84 -16.48 6.96
N ASP A 344 -11.20 -15.84 8.05
CA ASP A 344 -12.09 -16.42 9.06
C ASP A 344 -13.50 -16.55 8.48
N CYS A 345 -14.06 -17.78 8.52
CA CYS A 345 -15.37 -18.08 7.94
C CYS A 345 -16.52 -17.38 8.65
N ASN A 346 -16.36 -17.02 9.92
CA ASN A 346 -17.46 -16.61 10.82
C ASN A 346 -17.45 -15.11 11.14
N THR A 347 -16.41 -14.39 10.73
CA THR A 347 -16.27 -12.96 11.00
C THR A 347 -16.04 -12.12 9.73
N GLY A 348 -15.45 -12.70 8.68
CA GLY A 348 -15.01 -11.98 7.50
C GLY A 348 -13.62 -11.32 7.67
N GLU A 349 -12.96 -11.55 8.80
CA GLU A 349 -11.57 -11.11 9.01
C GLU A 349 -10.63 -11.75 7.99
N VAL A 350 -9.87 -10.93 7.27
CA VAL A 350 -8.78 -11.42 6.40
C VAL A 350 -7.54 -11.61 7.25
N LEU A 351 -7.14 -12.86 7.46
CA LEU A 351 -6.02 -13.23 8.34
C LEU A 351 -4.67 -13.22 7.64
N ALA A 352 -4.67 -13.50 6.33
CA ALA A 352 -3.52 -13.34 5.46
C ALA A 352 -3.97 -13.06 4.02
N LEU A 353 -3.22 -12.22 3.31
CA LEU A 353 -3.45 -11.88 1.91
C LEU A 353 -2.10 -11.63 1.26
N ALA A 354 -1.71 -12.50 0.34
CA ALA A 354 -0.42 -12.41 -0.33
C ALA A 354 -0.56 -12.42 -1.85
N SER A 355 0.33 -11.67 -2.49
CA SER A 355 0.54 -11.63 -3.94
C SER A 355 2.00 -11.95 -4.25
N TYR A 356 2.24 -12.69 -5.33
CA TYR A 356 3.58 -13.01 -5.83
C TYR A 356 3.66 -12.69 -7.34
N PRO A 357 4.80 -12.15 -7.84
CA PRO A 357 5.93 -11.69 -7.05
C PRO A 357 5.57 -10.51 -6.14
N THR A 358 6.40 -10.29 -5.13
CA THR A 358 6.24 -9.24 -4.12
C THR A 358 7.45 -8.30 -4.12
N TYR A 359 7.47 -7.34 -3.20
CA TYR A 359 8.54 -6.34 -3.04
C TYR A 359 8.77 -6.06 -1.55
N ASP A 360 9.86 -5.37 -1.25
CA ASP A 360 10.22 -4.91 0.09
C ASP A 360 9.87 -3.43 0.25
N LEU A 361 9.11 -3.10 1.28
CA LEU A 361 8.75 -1.72 1.62
C LEU A 361 9.95 -0.91 2.11
N SER A 362 10.95 -1.56 2.70
CA SER A 362 12.13 -0.89 3.25
C SER A 362 13.01 -0.31 2.15
N THR A 363 13.05 -0.94 0.96
CA THR A 363 13.82 -0.49 -0.21
C THR A 363 12.94 0.04 -1.35
N TYR A 364 11.64 0.23 -1.08
CA TYR A 364 10.66 0.56 -2.11
C TYR A 364 11.05 1.74 -3.01
N PHE A 365 11.52 2.84 -2.42
CA PHE A 365 11.86 4.05 -3.20
C PHE A 365 13.12 3.87 -4.04
N GLU A 366 14.10 3.12 -3.54
CA GLU A 366 15.34 2.79 -4.24
C GLU A 366 15.06 1.86 -5.43
N ASP A 367 14.20 0.86 -5.21
CA ASP A 367 13.87 -0.19 -6.19
C ASP A 367 12.74 0.20 -7.14
N TYR A 368 12.02 1.29 -6.90
CA TYR A 368 10.78 1.63 -7.61
C TYR A 368 10.93 1.59 -9.13
N ALA A 369 12.01 2.16 -9.68
CA ALA A 369 12.24 2.20 -11.13
C ALA A 369 12.38 0.78 -11.73
N SER A 370 12.99 -0.16 -10.99
CA SER A 370 13.14 -1.55 -11.39
C SER A 370 11.83 -2.33 -11.23
N LEU A 371 11.12 -2.11 -10.11
CA LEU A 371 9.83 -2.74 -9.81
C LEU A 371 8.75 -2.32 -10.83
N ALA A 372 8.70 -1.05 -11.19
CA ALA A 372 7.73 -0.51 -12.16
C ALA A 372 7.97 -1.04 -13.60
N LYS A 373 9.22 -1.34 -13.96
CA LYS A 373 9.58 -1.92 -15.27
C LYS A 373 9.52 -3.44 -15.32
N ASN A 374 9.33 -4.09 -14.17
CA ASN A 374 9.30 -5.55 -14.09
C ASN A 374 8.06 -6.11 -14.78
N LYS A 375 8.27 -7.00 -15.77
CA LYS A 375 7.19 -7.63 -16.57
C LYS A 375 6.21 -8.45 -15.75
N ASN A 376 6.64 -8.96 -14.59
CA ASN A 376 5.80 -9.73 -13.68
C ASN A 376 5.02 -8.85 -12.69
N VAL A 377 5.09 -7.52 -12.84
CA VAL A 377 4.32 -6.49 -12.09
C VAL A 377 4.23 -6.76 -10.58
N PRO A 378 5.36 -6.76 -9.85
CA PRO A 378 5.37 -7.08 -8.42
C PRO A 378 4.56 -6.10 -7.56
N LEU A 379 4.37 -4.85 -8.01
CA LEU A 379 3.57 -3.84 -7.31
C LEU A 379 2.06 -4.08 -7.38
N TYR A 380 1.62 -4.99 -8.25
CA TYR A 380 0.20 -5.25 -8.49
C TYR A 380 -0.36 -6.26 -7.49
N ASN A 381 -1.39 -5.87 -6.72
CA ASN A 381 -2.05 -6.75 -5.76
C ASN A 381 -2.97 -7.74 -6.49
N ARG A 382 -2.45 -8.94 -6.79
CA ARG A 382 -3.23 -9.97 -7.48
C ARG A 382 -4.39 -10.52 -6.65
N ALA A 383 -4.30 -10.46 -5.33
CA ALA A 383 -5.33 -11.01 -4.46
C ALA A 383 -6.66 -10.24 -4.56
N THR A 384 -6.58 -8.91 -4.76
CA THR A 384 -7.76 -8.02 -4.78
C THR A 384 -8.07 -7.44 -6.15
N LEU A 385 -7.07 -7.36 -7.05
CA LEU A 385 -7.22 -6.65 -8.34
C LEU A 385 -7.23 -7.57 -9.56
N SER A 386 -6.49 -8.70 -9.53
CA SER A 386 -6.54 -9.66 -10.63
C SER A 386 -7.85 -10.41 -10.68
N THR A 387 -8.44 -10.48 -11.85
CA THR A 387 -9.65 -11.26 -12.09
C THR A 387 -9.37 -12.44 -13.00
N TYR A 388 -9.87 -13.59 -12.64
CA TYR A 388 -9.63 -14.84 -13.35
C TYR A 388 -10.93 -15.59 -13.60
N ALA A 389 -11.01 -16.31 -14.71
CA ALA A 389 -12.05 -17.32 -14.89
C ALA A 389 -11.84 -18.40 -13.81
N PRO A 390 -12.83 -18.65 -12.93
CA PRO A 390 -12.63 -19.47 -11.74
C PRO A 390 -12.51 -20.97 -12.07
N GLY A 391 -12.87 -21.37 -13.28
CA GLY A 391 -12.93 -22.78 -13.67
C GLY A 391 -13.80 -23.59 -12.72
N SER A 392 -13.43 -24.83 -12.51
CA SER A 392 -14.23 -25.78 -11.71
C SER A 392 -14.46 -25.40 -10.24
N THR A 393 -13.82 -24.35 -9.71
CA THR A 393 -14.15 -23.83 -8.38
C THR A 393 -15.59 -23.27 -8.35
N ALA A 394 -16.08 -22.70 -9.46
CA ALA A 394 -17.45 -22.22 -9.58
C ALA A 394 -18.52 -23.35 -9.52
N LYS A 395 -18.15 -24.60 -9.71
CA LYS A 395 -19.10 -25.72 -9.63
C LYS A 395 -19.75 -25.87 -8.26
N VAL A 396 -19.07 -25.39 -7.21
CA VAL A 396 -19.65 -25.37 -5.85
C VAL A 396 -20.83 -24.41 -5.79
N SER A 397 -20.72 -23.21 -6.36
CA SER A 397 -21.83 -22.25 -6.45
C SER A 397 -22.95 -22.76 -7.35
N THR A 398 -22.63 -23.45 -8.44
CA THR A 398 -23.62 -24.05 -9.33
C THR A 398 -24.35 -25.22 -8.65
N ALA A 399 -23.63 -26.05 -7.87
CA ALA A 399 -24.21 -27.16 -7.13
C ALA A 399 -25.25 -26.69 -6.10
N ILE A 400 -24.88 -25.71 -5.26
CA ILE A 400 -25.83 -25.20 -4.27
C ILE A 400 -27.06 -24.56 -4.93
N ALA A 401 -26.87 -23.83 -6.03
CA ALA A 401 -27.96 -23.21 -6.78
C ALA A 401 -28.92 -24.28 -7.35
N CYS A 402 -28.38 -25.37 -7.93
CA CYS A 402 -29.22 -26.46 -8.44
C CYS A 402 -30.02 -27.17 -7.33
N LEU A 403 -29.41 -27.33 -6.16
CA LEU A 403 -30.08 -27.99 -5.01
C LEU A 403 -31.14 -27.06 -4.41
N GLU A 404 -30.89 -25.78 -4.26
CA GLU A 404 -31.87 -24.82 -3.68
C GLU A 404 -33.06 -24.59 -4.61
N GLU A 405 -32.87 -24.55 -5.91
CA GLU A 405 -33.96 -24.43 -6.89
C GLU A 405 -34.67 -25.75 -7.18
N GLY A 406 -34.23 -26.85 -6.57
CA GLY A 406 -34.82 -28.17 -6.73
C GLY A 406 -34.74 -28.75 -8.13
N VAL A 407 -33.87 -28.20 -9.00
CA VAL A 407 -33.58 -28.81 -10.32
C VAL A 407 -32.75 -30.07 -10.20
N ALA A 408 -32.05 -30.22 -9.07
CA ALA A 408 -31.40 -31.45 -8.64
C ALA A 408 -31.58 -31.63 -7.13
N ASP A 409 -31.49 -32.86 -6.65
CA ASP A 409 -31.35 -33.23 -5.25
C ASP A 409 -30.13 -34.12 -5.01
N ALA A 410 -29.92 -34.55 -3.77
CA ALA A 410 -28.75 -35.37 -3.41
C ALA A 410 -28.73 -36.75 -4.10
N SER A 411 -29.88 -37.22 -4.64
CA SER A 411 -30.05 -38.49 -5.36
C SER A 411 -30.04 -38.33 -6.86
N SER A 412 -30.20 -37.11 -7.36
CA SER A 412 -30.27 -36.80 -8.79
C SER A 412 -28.95 -37.18 -9.51
N THR A 413 -29.06 -37.99 -10.56
CA THR A 413 -27.92 -38.55 -11.25
C THR A 413 -27.87 -38.19 -12.74
N LYS A 414 -26.67 -38.12 -13.29
CA LYS A 414 -26.43 -37.96 -14.74
C LYS A 414 -25.40 -38.97 -15.20
N TYR A 415 -25.66 -39.67 -16.31
CA TYR A 415 -24.63 -40.47 -16.97
C TYR A 415 -23.66 -39.57 -17.70
N CYS A 416 -22.37 -39.75 -17.43
CA CYS A 416 -21.28 -39.07 -18.11
C CYS A 416 -20.65 -39.96 -19.17
N GLY A 417 -20.91 -39.68 -20.44
CA GLY A 417 -20.36 -40.38 -21.59
C GLY A 417 -19.12 -39.71 -22.18
N TYR A 418 -18.50 -38.77 -21.46
CA TYR A 418 -17.41 -37.91 -21.92
C TYR A 418 -17.88 -36.79 -22.85
N ASP A 419 -18.60 -37.10 -23.92
CA ASP A 419 -19.17 -36.14 -24.88
C ASP A 419 -20.57 -35.70 -24.43
N TYR A 420 -20.83 -34.42 -24.50
CA TYR A 420 -22.11 -33.79 -24.16
C TYR A 420 -22.61 -32.97 -25.33
N ASN A 421 -23.61 -33.46 -26.06
CA ASN A 421 -24.19 -32.79 -27.23
C ASN A 421 -25.28 -31.79 -26.76
N PHE A 422 -25.11 -30.50 -27.12
CA PHE A 422 -26.09 -29.46 -26.90
C PHE A 422 -26.31 -28.64 -28.15
N LEU A 423 -27.51 -28.64 -28.70
CA LEU A 423 -27.88 -27.90 -29.91
C LEU A 423 -26.97 -28.23 -31.13
N GLY A 424 -26.44 -29.44 -31.20
CA GLY A 424 -25.54 -29.88 -32.27
C GLY A 424 -24.05 -29.54 -32.03
N HIS A 425 -23.72 -28.91 -30.91
CA HIS A 425 -22.35 -28.64 -30.50
C HIS A 425 -21.88 -29.65 -29.45
N HIS A 426 -20.61 -30.02 -29.50
CA HIS A 426 -20.01 -31.00 -28.62
C HIS A 426 -19.24 -30.33 -27.50
N PHE A 427 -19.61 -30.61 -26.26
CA PHE A 427 -18.94 -30.18 -25.05
C PHE A 427 -18.31 -31.37 -24.35
N VAL A 428 -17.06 -31.31 -24.00
CA VAL A 428 -16.36 -32.47 -23.47
C VAL A 428 -16.22 -32.43 -21.95
N CYS A 429 -16.18 -33.61 -21.35
CA CYS A 429 -15.86 -33.83 -19.95
C CYS A 429 -14.49 -34.47 -19.81
N GLN A 430 -14.02 -34.62 -18.56
CA GLN A 430 -12.77 -35.31 -18.28
C GLN A 430 -12.91 -36.82 -18.48
N ILE A 431 -11.89 -37.46 -19.05
CA ILE A 431 -11.94 -38.86 -19.41
C ILE A 431 -11.84 -39.82 -18.22
N ASN A 432 -11.20 -39.38 -17.14
CA ASN A 432 -10.91 -40.20 -15.95
C ASN A 432 -12.16 -40.77 -15.24
N HIS A 433 -13.35 -40.22 -15.48
CA HIS A 433 -14.60 -40.69 -14.88
C HIS A 433 -15.71 -40.93 -15.93
N ALA A 434 -15.37 -40.98 -17.21
CA ALA A 434 -16.34 -41.25 -18.26
C ALA A 434 -16.97 -42.65 -18.12
N ASN A 435 -18.14 -42.80 -18.74
CA ASN A 435 -18.92 -44.05 -18.77
C ASN A 435 -19.43 -44.50 -17.39
N ARG A 436 -19.77 -43.57 -16.51
CA ARG A 436 -20.44 -43.87 -15.24
C ARG A 436 -21.54 -42.86 -14.89
N THR A 437 -22.43 -43.31 -14.03
CA THR A 437 -23.52 -42.46 -13.48
C THR A 437 -22.99 -41.70 -12.25
N ILE A 438 -23.22 -40.42 -12.22
CA ILE A 438 -22.65 -39.47 -11.27
C ILE A 438 -23.79 -38.65 -10.60
N ASN A 439 -23.74 -38.49 -9.29
CA ASN A 439 -24.57 -37.56 -8.51
C ASN A 439 -23.82 -36.31 -8.17
N VAL A 440 -24.46 -35.33 -7.49
CA VAL A 440 -23.85 -34.03 -7.18
C VAL A 440 -22.56 -34.14 -6.37
N ARG A 441 -22.45 -35.09 -5.41
CA ARG A 441 -21.26 -35.27 -4.57
C ARG A 441 -20.09 -35.80 -5.40
N THR A 442 -20.33 -36.84 -6.19
CA THR A 442 -19.31 -37.41 -7.09
C THR A 442 -19.02 -36.49 -8.27
N ALA A 443 -19.97 -35.64 -8.68
CA ALA A 443 -19.73 -34.60 -9.69
C ALA A 443 -18.77 -33.52 -9.18
N LEU A 444 -18.83 -33.16 -7.91
CA LEU A 444 -17.86 -32.25 -7.27
C LEU A 444 -16.51 -32.96 -7.09
N GLN A 445 -16.49 -34.20 -6.59
CA GLN A 445 -15.28 -35.03 -6.42
C GLN A 445 -14.46 -35.11 -7.70
N ASP A 446 -15.08 -35.55 -8.79
CA ASP A 446 -14.40 -35.84 -10.07
C ASP A 446 -14.44 -34.63 -11.02
N SER A 447 -14.96 -33.50 -10.54
CA SER A 447 -15.09 -32.27 -11.34
C SER A 447 -15.85 -32.49 -12.67
N CYS A 448 -16.92 -33.31 -12.68
CA CYS A 448 -17.65 -33.70 -13.90
C CYS A 448 -18.31 -32.52 -14.60
N ASN A 449 -17.92 -32.20 -15.82
CA ASN A 449 -18.53 -31.15 -16.61
C ASN A 449 -19.96 -31.53 -17.04
N SER A 450 -20.18 -32.79 -17.51
CA SER A 450 -21.46 -33.21 -18.02
C SER A 450 -22.61 -33.10 -17.03
N TYR A 451 -22.35 -33.32 -15.73
CA TYR A 451 -23.34 -33.09 -14.67
C TYR A 451 -23.75 -31.63 -14.61
N PHE A 452 -22.76 -30.72 -14.59
CA PHE A 452 -23.01 -29.28 -14.46
C PHE A 452 -23.51 -28.65 -15.75
N TYR A 453 -23.15 -29.14 -16.92
CA TYR A 453 -23.77 -28.74 -18.18
C TYR A 453 -25.28 -28.98 -18.14
N TYR A 454 -25.68 -30.16 -17.69
CA TYR A 454 -27.11 -30.55 -17.68
C TYR A 454 -27.85 -29.78 -16.57
N TYR A 455 -27.49 -29.99 -15.29
CA TYR A 455 -28.25 -29.41 -14.20
C TYR A 455 -28.04 -27.89 -14.05
N GLY A 456 -26.85 -27.39 -14.24
CA GLY A 456 -26.53 -25.97 -14.13
C GLY A 456 -26.83 -25.19 -15.40
N GLY A 457 -26.33 -25.66 -16.54
CA GLY A 457 -26.43 -24.92 -17.80
C GLY A 457 -27.81 -24.98 -18.44
N GLU A 458 -28.38 -26.20 -18.57
CA GLU A 458 -29.68 -26.39 -19.24
C GLU A 458 -30.88 -26.24 -18.30
N MET A 459 -30.85 -26.88 -17.14
CA MET A 459 -32.05 -26.95 -16.26
C MET A 459 -32.19 -25.69 -15.41
N LEU A 460 -31.08 -25.22 -14.80
CA LEU A 460 -31.08 -24.01 -13.94
C LEU A 460 -31.06 -22.73 -14.76
N GLY A 461 -30.13 -22.65 -15.72
CA GLY A 461 -29.92 -21.49 -16.58
C GLY A 461 -29.13 -20.37 -15.92
N ILE A 462 -28.71 -19.39 -16.76
CA ILE A 462 -27.74 -18.36 -16.38
C ILE A 462 -28.28 -17.38 -15.32
N ASP A 463 -29.55 -16.97 -15.43
CA ASP A 463 -30.12 -15.95 -14.55
C ASP A 463 -30.18 -16.44 -13.10
N LYS A 464 -30.69 -17.67 -12.88
CA LYS A 464 -30.72 -18.27 -11.55
C LYS A 464 -29.31 -18.53 -11.01
N MET A 465 -28.42 -19.06 -11.87
CA MET A 465 -27.01 -19.28 -11.50
C MET A 465 -26.33 -18.01 -11.02
N ASN A 466 -26.54 -16.89 -11.72
CA ASN A 466 -25.97 -15.60 -11.35
C ASN A 466 -26.61 -15.02 -10.09
N MET A 467 -27.90 -15.16 -9.89
CA MET A 467 -28.57 -14.76 -8.65
C MET A 467 -27.89 -15.41 -7.42
N TYR A 468 -27.63 -16.70 -7.45
CA TYR A 468 -26.94 -17.40 -6.35
C TYR A 468 -25.46 -16.98 -6.21
N ARG A 469 -24.77 -16.71 -7.33
CA ARG A 469 -23.41 -16.19 -7.29
C ARG A 469 -23.32 -14.82 -6.66
N GLU A 470 -24.27 -13.92 -6.95
CA GLU A 470 -24.36 -12.60 -6.31
C GLU A 470 -24.62 -12.72 -4.81
N MET A 471 -25.51 -13.61 -4.39
CA MET A 471 -25.74 -13.90 -2.96
C MET A 471 -24.46 -14.36 -2.27
N LEU A 472 -23.64 -15.15 -2.96
CA LEU A 472 -22.34 -15.65 -2.51
C LEU A 472 -21.21 -14.62 -2.63
N GLY A 473 -21.45 -13.44 -3.23
CA GLY A 473 -20.47 -12.36 -3.36
C GLY A 473 -19.61 -12.39 -4.61
N LEU A 474 -19.85 -13.31 -5.53
CA LEU A 474 -19.16 -13.36 -6.82
C LEU A 474 -19.69 -12.26 -7.74
N GLY A 475 -18.78 -11.47 -8.34
CA GLY A 475 -19.15 -10.31 -9.14
C GLY A 475 -19.66 -9.11 -8.32
N GLN A 476 -19.42 -9.09 -7.02
CA GLN A 476 -19.82 -8.05 -6.08
C GLN A 476 -18.62 -7.55 -5.28
N PRO A 477 -18.62 -6.29 -4.77
CA PRO A 477 -17.59 -5.84 -3.84
C PRO A 477 -17.60 -6.73 -2.58
N THR A 478 -16.41 -7.03 -2.07
CA THR A 478 -16.27 -7.76 -0.80
C THR A 478 -16.37 -6.83 0.40
N GLY A 479 -16.09 -5.54 0.20
CA GLY A 479 -16.10 -4.50 1.23
C GLY A 479 -14.77 -4.29 1.92
N ILE A 480 -13.70 -4.92 1.44
CA ILE A 480 -12.34 -4.74 1.96
C ILE A 480 -11.90 -3.28 1.82
N GLU A 481 -11.17 -2.75 2.79
CA GLU A 481 -10.84 -1.32 2.86
C GLU A 481 -9.87 -0.85 1.77
N ILE A 482 -9.04 -1.73 1.24
CA ILE A 482 -8.11 -1.42 0.15
C ILE A 482 -8.77 -1.61 -1.22
N SER A 483 -8.11 -1.12 -2.27
CA SER A 483 -8.64 -1.22 -3.63
C SER A 483 -8.90 -2.66 -4.05
N GLU A 484 -10.10 -2.92 -4.56
CA GLU A 484 -10.52 -4.21 -5.09
C GLU A 484 -11.19 -4.09 -6.46
N ASN A 485 -11.19 -5.19 -7.22
CA ASN A 485 -11.93 -5.35 -8.46
C ASN A 485 -13.21 -6.15 -8.18
N THR A 486 -14.33 -5.69 -8.68
CA THR A 486 -15.64 -6.33 -8.48
C THR A 486 -15.83 -7.62 -9.30
N GLY A 487 -14.92 -7.91 -10.23
CA GLY A 487 -15.09 -9.05 -11.12
C GLY A 487 -16.21 -8.88 -12.14
N VAL A 488 -16.55 -9.98 -12.82
CA VAL A 488 -17.59 -10.01 -13.86
C VAL A 488 -18.43 -11.27 -13.70
N LEU A 489 -19.75 -11.11 -13.67
CA LEU A 489 -20.71 -12.17 -13.92
C LEU A 489 -21.16 -12.13 -15.38
N ASP A 490 -20.78 -13.16 -16.15
CA ASP A 490 -21.16 -13.25 -17.56
C ASP A 490 -22.68 -13.46 -17.69
N SER A 491 -23.33 -12.67 -18.53
CA SER A 491 -24.76 -12.67 -18.70
C SER A 491 -25.16 -12.09 -20.06
N PRO A 492 -26.38 -12.34 -20.57
CA PRO A 492 -26.87 -11.67 -21.77
C PRO A 492 -26.76 -10.15 -21.71
N SER A 493 -27.07 -9.54 -20.56
CA SER A 493 -26.98 -8.07 -20.36
C SER A 493 -25.55 -7.58 -20.37
N TYR A 494 -24.61 -8.27 -19.68
CA TYR A 494 -23.20 -7.93 -19.73
C TYR A 494 -22.63 -8.03 -21.14
N ARG A 495 -22.91 -9.12 -21.85
CA ARG A 495 -22.44 -9.29 -23.23
C ARG A 495 -22.97 -8.19 -24.16
N ALA A 496 -24.24 -7.84 -24.03
CA ALA A 496 -24.84 -6.74 -24.79
C ALA A 496 -24.13 -5.40 -24.49
N SER A 497 -23.74 -5.14 -23.23
CA SER A 497 -23.06 -3.89 -22.85
C SER A 497 -21.66 -3.75 -23.50
N ILE A 498 -21.03 -4.87 -23.86
CA ILE A 498 -19.73 -4.90 -24.55
C ILE A 498 -19.86 -5.24 -26.05
N ASN A 499 -21.08 -5.08 -26.61
CA ASN A 499 -21.39 -5.35 -28.02
C ASN A 499 -21.13 -6.80 -28.46
N GLN A 500 -21.35 -7.77 -27.57
CA GLN A 500 -21.27 -9.20 -27.87
C GLN A 500 -22.66 -9.85 -27.82
N THR A 501 -22.87 -10.88 -28.65
CA THR A 501 -24.12 -11.64 -28.66
C THR A 501 -24.02 -12.81 -27.66
N TRP A 502 -25.06 -13.02 -26.88
CA TRP A 502 -25.20 -14.18 -26.01
C TRP A 502 -25.50 -15.44 -26.84
N MET A 503 -24.73 -16.49 -26.59
CA MET A 503 -24.90 -17.81 -27.20
C MET A 503 -25.42 -18.80 -26.15
N PRO A 504 -26.37 -19.69 -26.44
CA PRO A 504 -26.92 -20.65 -25.46
C PRO A 504 -25.85 -21.51 -24.78
N GLY A 505 -24.77 -21.87 -25.49
CA GLY A 505 -23.65 -22.63 -24.96
C GLY A 505 -22.87 -21.91 -23.83
N PHE A 506 -22.97 -20.60 -23.72
CA PHE A 506 -22.34 -19.85 -22.63
C PHE A 506 -22.95 -20.17 -21.26
N SER A 507 -24.25 -20.56 -21.19
CA SER A 507 -24.84 -21.05 -19.95
C SER A 507 -24.16 -22.32 -19.46
N LEU A 508 -23.83 -23.25 -20.37
CA LEU A 508 -23.13 -24.49 -20.04
C LEU A 508 -21.72 -24.20 -19.55
N GLN A 509 -20.98 -23.38 -20.30
CA GLN A 509 -19.62 -23.00 -19.91
C GLN A 509 -19.61 -22.22 -18.60
N SER A 510 -20.56 -21.31 -18.38
CA SER A 510 -20.71 -20.59 -17.12
C SER A 510 -20.94 -21.54 -15.94
N ALA A 511 -21.71 -22.62 -16.14
CA ALA A 511 -21.98 -23.61 -15.08
C ALA A 511 -20.70 -24.31 -14.55
N ILE A 512 -19.63 -24.32 -15.34
CA ILE A 512 -18.31 -24.87 -14.97
C ILE A 512 -17.27 -23.78 -14.69
N GLY A 513 -17.69 -22.50 -14.61
CA GLY A 513 -16.81 -21.38 -14.30
C GLY A 513 -15.93 -20.89 -15.44
N GLN A 514 -16.37 -21.14 -16.68
CA GLN A 514 -15.78 -20.62 -17.91
C GLN A 514 -16.69 -19.51 -18.48
N ALA A 515 -16.64 -19.28 -19.76
CA ALA A 515 -17.25 -18.16 -20.47
C ALA A 515 -16.60 -16.82 -20.00
N GLY A 516 -17.38 -15.77 -19.80
CA GLY A 516 -16.90 -14.45 -19.41
C GLY A 516 -16.85 -14.19 -17.90
N ASN A 517 -17.02 -15.20 -17.06
CA ASN A 517 -16.94 -15.04 -15.60
C ASN A 517 -15.51 -14.75 -15.16
N LEU A 518 -15.32 -13.69 -14.38
CA LEU A 518 -14.02 -13.25 -13.88
C LEU A 518 -14.14 -12.86 -12.40
N PHE A 519 -13.41 -13.51 -11.50
CA PHE A 519 -13.44 -13.23 -10.07
C PHE A 519 -12.04 -13.07 -9.48
N THR A 520 -11.95 -12.27 -8.41
CA THR A 520 -10.69 -12.11 -7.68
C THR A 520 -10.47 -13.28 -6.71
N PRO A 521 -9.23 -13.58 -6.33
CA PRO A 521 -8.93 -14.55 -5.26
C PRO A 521 -9.63 -14.23 -3.95
N LEU A 522 -9.76 -12.95 -3.60
CA LEU A 522 -10.51 -12.50 -2.43
C LEU A 522 -12.00 -12.87 -2.52
N GLN A 523 -12.64 -12.64 -3.67
CA GLN A 523 -14.02 -13.08 -3.88
C GLN A 523 -14.17 -14.61 -3.78
N LEU A 524 -13.20 -15.37 -4.34
CA LEU A 524 -13.20 -16.83 -4.22
C LEU A 524 -13.06 -17.30 -2.77
N CYS A 525 -12.28 -16.59 -1.94
CA CYS A 525 -12.14 -16.88 -0.52
C CYS A 525 -13.42 -16.54 0.26
N ASN A 526 -14.00 -15.35 0.03
CA ASN A 526 -15.21 -14.88 0.71
C ASN A 526 -16.42 -15.79 0.39
N TYR A 527 -16.60 -16.18 -0.89
CA TYR A 527 -17.65 -17.10 -1.24
C TYR A 527 -17.45 -18.51 -0.64
N THR A 528 -16.18 -18.96 -0.55
CA THR A 528 -15.84 -20.24 0.10
C THR A 528 -16.17 -20.19 1.59
N ALA A 529 -15.85 -19.10 2.28
CA ALA A 529 -16.22 -18.85 3.67
C ALA A 529 -17.74 -18.88 3.86
N THR A 530 -18.48 -18.26 2.93
CA THR A 530 -19.95 -18.23 2.95
C THR A 530 -20.55 -19.64 2.81
N ILE A 531 -20.01 -20.47 1.92
CA ILE A 531 -20.42 -21.88 1.81
C ILE A 531 -20.06 -22.63 3.08
N ALA A 532 -18.84 -22.46 3.59
CA ALA A 532 -18.32 -23.17 4.75
C ALA A 532 -19.15 -22.95 6.01
N ASN A 533 -19.57 -21.70 6.28
CA ASN A 533 -20.33 -21.34 7.50
C ASN A 533 -21.85 -21.56 7.38
N GLY A 534 -22.33 -22.19 6.31
CA GLY A 534 -23.75 -22.49 6.13
C GLY A 534 -24.57 -21.42 5.41
N GLY A 535 -23.94 -20.39 4.85
CA GLY A 535 -24.60 -19.40 3.99
C GLY A 535 -24.68 -17.98 4.52
N THR A 536 -23.90 -17.62 5.53
CA THR A 536 -23.77 -16.24 6.02
C THR A 536 -22.57 -15.56 5.37
N ARG A 537 -22.82 -14.57 4.50
CA ARG A 537 -21.77 -13.77 3.89
C ARG A 537 -21.42 -12.57 4.75
N TYR A 538 -20.17 -12.49 5.19
CA TYR A 538 -19.62 -11.36 5.90
C TYR A 538 -18.87 -10.41 4.96
N GLU A 539 -18.86 -9.13 5.31
CA GLU A 539 -17.96 -8.14 4.70
C GLU A 539 -16.51 -8.50 5.01
N ALA A 540 -15.68 -8.62 3.97
CA ALA A 540 -14.25 -8.82 4.17
C ALA A 540 -13.61 -7.57 4.74
N HIS A 541 -12.70 -7.71 5.72
CA HIS A 541 -12.03 -6.56 6.29
C HIS A 541 -10.61 -6.87 6.78
N LEU A 542 -9.76 -5.85 6.75
CA LEU A 542 -8.36 -5.86 7.17
C LEU A 542 -8.14 -5.16 8.50
N VAL A 543 -9.04 -4.28 8.92
CA VAL A 543 -8.89 -3.52 10.15
C VAL A 543 -9.78 -4.11 11.22
N LYS A 544 -9.17 -4.45 12.36
CA LYS A 544 -9.86 -4.96 13.56
C LYS A 544 -10.29 -3.79 14.45
N SER A 545 -9.35 -2.86 14.71
CA SER A 545 -9.64 -1.69 15.54
C SER A 545 -8.70 -0.53 15.23
N VAL A 546 -9.10 0.67 15.65
CA VAL A 546 -8.28 1.87 15.71
C VAL A 546 -8.14 2.25 17.18
N LEU A 547 -6.92 2.39 17.66
CA LEU A 547 -6.60 2.72 19.05
C LEU A 547 -5.95 4.12 19.11
N SER A 548 -6.12 4.81 20.24
CA SER A 548 -5.33 6.02 20.51
C SER A 548 -3.82 5.72 20.45
N SER A 549 -3.00 6.75 20.23
CA SER A 549 -1.54 6.62 20.08
C SER A 549 -0.83 5.90 21.23
N ASP A 550 -1.43 5.89 22.42
CA ASP A 550 -0.96 5.20 23.63
C ASP A 550 -1.65 3.84 23.87
N ASN A 551 -2.51 3.40 22.96
CA ASN A 551 -3.33 2.20 23.03
C ASN A 551 -4.34 2.16 24.20
N SER A 552 -4.58 3.28 24.87
CA SER A 552 -5.44 3.32 26.07
C SER A 552 -6.94 3.37 25.74
N VAL A 553 -7.29 3.90 24.57
CA VAL A 553 -8.70 4.12 24.16
C VAL A 553 -8.94 3.49 22.78
N SER A 554 -10.00 2.71 22.66
CA SER A 554 -10.49 2.27 21.36
C SER A 554 -11.30 3.39 20.70
N VAL A 555 -10.78 3.90 19.58
CA VAL A 555 -11.43 4.93 18.75
C VAL A 555 -12.49 4.29 17.83
N LEU A 556 -12.17 3.10 17.33
CA LEU A 556 -13.04 2.30 16.49
C LEU A 556 -12.78 0.82 16.78
N GLU A 557 -13.83 0.04 16.95
CA GLU A 557 -13.78 -1.42 16.98
C GLU A 557 -14.73 -1.97 15.94
N LYS A 558 -14.18 -2.68 14.95
CA LYS A 558 -14.98 -3.22 13.84
C LYS A 558 -15.62 -4.53 14.26
N GLN A 559 -16.94 -4.61 14.16
CA GLN A 559 -17.70 -5.82 14.42
C GLN A 559 -17.96 -6.55 13.10
N PRO A 560 -18.05 -7.90 13.11
CA PRO A 560 -18.43 -8.68 11.94
C PRO A 560 -19.73 -8.16 11.33
N LYS A 561 -19.69 -7.78 10.05
CA LYS A 561 -20.86 -7.23 9.35
C LYS A 561 -21.41 -8.26 8.37
N VAL A 562 -22.63 -8.74 8.64
CA VAL A 562 -23.33 -9.60 7.71
C VAL A 562 -23.82 -8.79 6.52
N VAL A 563 -23.40 -9.17 5.31
CA VAL A 563 -23.81 -8.57 4.04
C VAL A 563 -25.03 -9.30 3.46
N CYS A 564 -25.04 -10.64 3.56
CA CYS A 564 -26.11 -11.46 3.05
C CYS A 564 -26.28 -12.71 3.93
N ASN A 565 -27.51 -13.02 4.28
CA ASN A 565 -27.88 -14.34 4.78
C ASN A 565 -28.60 -15.04 3.64
N THR A 566 -27.98 -16.07 3.08
CA THR A 566 -28.49 -16.75 1.88
C THR A 566 -29.74 -17.56 2.13
N GLY A 567 -29.97 -18.02 3.39
CA GLY A 567 -31.06 -18.86 3.75
C GLY A 567 -31.04 -20.29 3.16
N PHE A 568 -29.86 -20.77 2.77
CA PHE A 568 -29.68 -22.10 2.19
C PHE A 568 -30.14 -23.19 3.15
N SER A 569 -30.69 -24.24 2.58
CA SER A 569 -31.07 -25.45 3.34
C SER A 569 -29.80 -26.14 3.88
N GLU A 570 -29.79 -26.43 5.18
CA GLU A 570 -28.71 -27.14 5.86
C GLU A 570 -28.37 -28.48 5.15
N ASN A 571 -29.39 -29.22 4.67
CA ASN A 571 -29.16 -30.45 3.93
C ASN A 571 -28.45 -30.25 2.58
N ASN A 572 -28.74 -29.13 1.90
CA ASN A 572 -28.10 -28.79 0.62
C ASN A 572 -26.66 -28.36 0.84
N VAL A 573 -26.41 -27.50 1.84
CA VAL A 573 -25.06 -27.13 2.25
C VAL A 573 -24.23 -28.36 2.62
N LYS A 574 -24.78 -29.23 3.48
CA LYS A 574 -24.14 -30.51 3.87
C LYS A 574 -23.80 -31.38 2.65
N THR A 575 -24.70 -31.43 1.66
CA THR A 575 -24.49 -32.20 0.43
C THR A 575 -23.32 -31.64 -0.36
N VAL A 576 -23.22 -30.32 -0.46
CA VAL A 576 -22.08 -29.65 -1.12
C VAL A 576 -20.79 -29.87 -0.33
N HIS A 577 -20.79 -29.69 0.99
CA HIS A 577 -19.64 -29.98 1.85
C HIS A 577 -19.13 -31.41 1.69
N GLN A 578 -20.05 -32.39 1.65
CA GLN A 578 -19.69 -33.80 1.39
C GLN A 578 -18.99 -33.98 0.04
N GLY A 579 -19.49 -33.32 -1.02
CA GLY A 579 -18.84 -33.31 -2.32
C GLY A 579 -17.44 -32.71 -2.28
N MET A 580 -17.26 -31.57 -1.62
CA MET A 580 -15.94 -30.94 -1.44
C MET A 580 -15.00 -31.80 -0.57
N ARG A 581 -15.53 -32.50 0.44
CA ARG A 581 -14.73 -33.44 1.25
C ARG A 581 -14.25 -34.63 0.43
N LEU A 582 -15.05 -35.13 -0.48
CA LEU A 582 -14.68 -36.25 -1.38
C LEU A 582 -13.51 -35.88 -2.30
N VAL A 583 -13.32 -34.60 -2.68
CA VAL A 583 -12.14 -34.15 -3.43
C VAL A 583 -10.85 -34.44 -2.65
N VAL A 584 -10.91 -34.36 -1.32
CA VAL A 584 -9.76 -34.64 -0.45
C VAL A 584 -9.62 -36.11 -0.13
N THR A 585 -10.73 -36.83 0.15
CA THR A 585 -10.63 -38.25 0.57
C THR A 585 -10.45 -39.22 -0.59
N ASN A 586 -10.98 -38.92 -1.77
CA ASN A 586 -11.04 -39.81 -2.91
C ASN A 586 -10.77 -39.13 -4.27
N GLY A 587 -10.32 -37.88 -4.24
CA GLY A 587 -10.14 -37.06 -5.44
C GLY A 587 -8.74 -36.46 -5.58
N SER A 588 -8.65 -35.39 -6.35
CA SER A 588 -7.38 -34.78 -6.81
C SER A 588 -6.48 -34.18 -5.71
N CYS A 589 -7.02 -33.99 -4.48
CA CYS A 589 -6.24 -33.43 -3.36
C CYS A 589 -5.94 -34.47 -2.26
N GLN A 590 -6.12 -35.77 -2.53
CA GLN A 590 -5.84 -36.84 -1.56
C GLN A 590 -4.38 -36.84 -1.09
N ASN A 591 -3.45 -36.64 -2.00
CA ASN A 591 -2.02 -36.65 -1.71
C ASN A 591 -1.53 -35.37 -0.98
N ASN A 592 -2.33 -34.32 -0.98
CA ASN A 592 -2.07 -33.05 -0.32
C ASN A 592 -2.85 -32.98 1.01
N PHE A 593 -4.03 -32.41 0.99
CA PHE A 593 -4.89 -32.20 2.19
C PHE A 593 -5.28 -33.51 2.91
N GLY A 594 -5.30 -34.65 2.19
CA GLY A 594 -5.59 -35.96 2.81
C GLY A 594 -4.55 -36.45 3.82
N LYS A 595 -3.36 -35.83 3.86
CA LYS A 595 -2.28 -36.13 4.81
C LYS A 595 -2.30 -35.25 6.07
N LEU A 596 -3.18 -34.24 6.09
CA LEU A 596 -3.30 -33.33 7.24
C LEU A 596 -4.12 -33.98 8.36
N ASP A 597 -3.78 -33.67 9.59
CA ASP A 597 -4.54 -34.11 10.77
C ASP A 597 -5.91 -33.41 10.84
N VAL A 598 -5.99 -32.16 10.36
CA VAL A 598 -7.26 -31.45 10.26
C VAL A 598 -8.05 -31.89 9.02
N ALA A 599 -9.33 -32.13 9.19
CA ALA A 599 -10.20 -32.50 8.07
C ALA A 599 -10.48 -31.28 7.18
N VAL A 600 -10.02 -31.31 5.92
CA VAL A 600 -10.20 -30.25 4.94
C VAL A 600 -11.26 -30.64 3.91
N ALA A 601 -12.06 -29.69 3.44
CA ALA A 601 -12.90 -29.79 2.25
C ALA A 601 -12.41 -28.80 1.20
N CYS A 602 -12.31 -29.21 -0.06
CA CYS A 602 -11.77 -28.34 -1.10
C CYS A 602 -12.44 -28.52 -2.47
N LYS A 603 -12.14 -27.60 -3.38
CA LYS A 603 -12.42 -27.75 -4.81
C LYS A 603 -11.28 -27.18 -5.63
N THR A 604 -10.75 -28.00 -6.52
CA THR A 604 -9.74 -27.59 -7.51
C THR A 604 -10.41 -26.98 -8.74
N GLY A 605 -9.73 -26.00 -9.33
CA GLY A 605 -10.13 -25.38 -10.60
C GLY A 605 -8.93 -25.23 -11.52
N THR A 606 -9.18 -25.36 -12.80
CA THR A 606 -8.22 -25.04 -13.86
C THR A 606 -8.96 -24.23 -14.91
N SER A 607 -8.39 -23.12 -15.33
CA SER A 607 -8.93 -22.33 -16.44
C SER A 607 -7.88 -22.14 -17.52
N GLN A 608 -8.32 -22.14 -18.78
CA GLN A 608 -7.47 -21.88 -19.92
C GLN A 608 -7.44 -20.39 -20.23
N VAL A 609 -6.26 -19.85 -20.55
CA VAL A 609 -6.06 -18.46 -20.96
C VAL A 609 -5.27 -18.45 -22.25
N GLU A 610 -5.83 -17.85 -23.30
CA GLU A 610 -5.09 -17.59 -24.53
C GLU A 610 -4.24 -16.32 -24.38
N LYS A 611 -2.95 -16.43 -24.63
CA LYS A 611 -2.03 -15.28 -24.75
C LYS A 611 -1.46 -15.24 -26.16
N ASN A 612 -1.50 -14.08 -26.80
CA ASN A 612 -0.82 -13.87 -28.08
C ASN A 612 0.63 -13.48 -27.80
N ILE A 613 1.56 -14.39 -28.11
CA ILE A 613 3.00 -14.19 -27.93
C ILE A 613 3.67 -14.22 -29.30
N ASN A 614 4.24 -13.08 -29.70
CA ASN A 614 4.91 -12.92 -30.99
C ASN A 614 4.03 -13.33 -32.18
N GLY A 615 2.73 -12.98 -32.16
CA GLY A 615 1.78 -13.29 -33.22
C GLY A 615 1.25 -14.73 -33.22
N SER A 616 1.68 -15.58 -32.28
CA SER A 616 1.17 -16.94 -32.10
C SER A 616 0.29 -17.02 -30.85
N LYS A 617 -0.91 -17.59 -31.02
CA LYS A 617 -1.79 -17.90 -29.87
C LYS A 617 -1.20 -19.07 -29.09
N LYS A 618 -0.90 -18.85 -27.81
CA LYS A 618 -0.50 -19.92 -26.87
C LYS A 618 -1.54 -20.01 -25.77
N VAL A 619 -1.93 -21.26 -25.48
CA VAL A 619 -2.86 -21.54 -24.37
C VAL A 619 -2.03 -21.81 -23.12
N TYR A 620 -2.32 -21.10 -22.06
CA TYR A 620 -1.79 -21.29 -20.71
C TYR A 620 -2.93 -21.72 -19.80
N THR A 621 -2.59 -22.39 -18.73
CA THR A 621 -3.57 -22.73 -17.68
C THR A 621 -3.29 -21.92 -16.43
N ASN A 622 -4.34 -21.53 -15.70
CA ASN A 622 -4.25 -21.03 -14.35
C ASN A 622 -4.87 -22.05 -13.41
N GLY A 623 -4.17 -22.34 -12.31
CA GLY A 623 -4.65 -23.25 -11.29
C GLY A 623 -5.33 -22.50 -10.15
N PHE A 624 -6.39 -23.11 -9.60
CA PHE A 624 -7.13 -22.57 -8.46
C PHE A 624 -7.40 -23.65 -7.44
N ASN A 625 -7.30 -23.29 -6.17
CA ASN A 625 -7.76 -24.12 -5.08
C ASN A 625 -8.57 -23.27 -4.10
N ILE A 626 -9.78 -23.70 -3.80
CA ILE A 626 -10.59 -23.16 -2.72
C ILE A 626 -10.80 -24.25 -1.68
N SER A 627 -10.66 -23.93 -0.42
CA SER A 627 -10.76 -24.90 0.66
C SER A 627 -11.20 -24.26 1.97
N PHE A 628 -11.71 -25.08 2.87
CA PHE A 628 -11.99 -24.66 4.24
C PHE A 628 -11.68 -25.80 5.22
N ALA A 629 -11.39 -25.44 6.44
CA ALA A 629 -11.12 -26.35 7.55
C ALA A 629 -11.51 -25.73 8.91
N PRO A 630 -11.79 -26.53 9.97
CA PRO A 630 -12.09 -27.95 9.90
C PRO A 630 -13.38 -28.24 9.11
N TYR A 631 -13.53 -29.45 8.58
CA TYR A 631 -14.72 -29.83 7.81
C TYR A 631 -16.02 -29.77 8.61
N ASP A 632 -16.00 -30.24 9.88
CA ASP A 632 -17.19 -30.34 10.71
C ASP A 632 -17.57 -29.02 11.40
N ASN A 633 -16.61 -28.14 11.64
CA ASN A 633 -16.82 -26.82 12.24
C ASN A 633 -15.90 -25.80 11.56
N PRO A 634 -16.26 -25.27 10.39
CA PRO A 634 -15.39 -24.41 9.60
C PRO A 634 -14.98 -23.13 10.34
N GLU A 635 -13.68 -22.90 10.40
CA GLU A 635 -13.08 -21.71 10.98
C GLU A 635 -12.35 -20.90 9.90
N LEU A 636 -11.59 -21.58 9.04
CA LEU A 636 -10.70 -20.96 8.09
C LEU A 636 -11.06 -21.32 6.65
N SER A 637 -11.18 -20.35 5.77
CA SER A 637 -11.24 -20.52 4.32
C SER A 637 -9.94 -20.04 3.66
N VAL A 638 -9.53 -20.74 2.62
CA VAL A 638 -8.32 -20.43 1.85
C VAL A 638 -8.66 -20.48 0.36
N ALA A 639 -8.25 -19.45 -0.38
CA ALA A 639 -8.31 -19.43 -1.84
C ALA A 639 -6.91 -19.15 -2.41
N VAL A 640 -6.47 -20.00 -3.32
CA VAL A 640 -5.18 -19.88 -4.00
C VAL A 640 -5.43 -19.80 -5.50
N ALA A 641 -4.77 -18.86 -6.16
CA ALA A 641 -4.76 -18.71 -7.61
C ALA A 641 -3.31 -18.59 -8.09
N ILE A 642 -2.89 -19.42 -9.04
CA ILE A 642 -1.52 -19.41 -9.60
C ILE A 642 -1.59 -19.41 -11.12
N GLU A 643 -1.02 -18.38 -11.72
CA GLU A 643 -0.90 -18.24 -13.17
C GLU A 643 0.12 -19.26 -13.70
N GLY A 644 -0.21 -19.95 -14.77
CA GLY A 644 0.69 -20.94 -15.39
C GLY A 644 0.71 -22.30 -14.69
N ALA A 645 -0.03 -22.50 -13.61
CA ALA A 645 -0.14 -23.80 -12.94
C ALA A 645 -0.85 -24.83 -13.85
N ARG A 646 -0.33 -26.05 -13.91
CA ARG A 646 -0.88 -27.13 -14.75
C ARG A 646 -2.29 -27.54 -14.32
N SER A 647 -2.54 -27.54 -13.02
CA SER A 647 -3.84 -27.94 -12.45
C SER A 647 -4.09 -27.22 -11.12
N GLY A 648 -5.34 -27.25 -10.65
CA GLY A 648 -5.67 -26.70 -9.33
C GLY A 648 -5.10 -27.51 -8.16
N SER A 649 -4.75 -28.80 -8.35
CA SER A 649 -4.07 -29.60 -7.32
C SER A 649 -2.64 -29.11 -7.07
N SER A 650 -1.98 -28.52 -8.07
CA SER A 650 -0.66 -27.87 -7.91
C SER A 650 -0.69 -26.65 -6.97
N CYS A 651 -1.87 -26.08 -6.69
CA CYS A 651 -2.05 -24.97 -5.75
C CYS A 651 -2.28 -25.45 -4.30
N ALA A 652 -2.65 -26.73 -4.10
CA ALA A 652 -3.00 -27.29 -2.80
C ALA A 652 -1.86 -27.22 -1.75
N PRO A 653 -0.56 -27.40 -2.12
CA PRO A 653 0.54 -27.28 -1.14
C PRO A 653 0.57 -25.94 -0.40
N VAL A 654 0.15 -24.84 -1.01
CA VAL A 654 0.03 -23.53 -0.32
C VAL A 654 -0.96 -23.64 0.83
N GLY A 655 -2.14 -24.23 0.59
CA GLY A 655 -3.15 -24.46 1.63
C GLY A 655 -2.68 -25.45 2.70
N CYS A 656 -1.87 -26.46 2.34
CA CYS A 656 -1.31 -27.39 3.33
C CYS A 656 -0.45 -26.68 4.36
N ASP A 657 0.47 -25.83 3.94
CA ASP A 657 1.34 -25.09 4.86
C ASP A 657 0.53 -24.18 5.78
N ILE A 658 -0.49 -23.48 5.23
CA ILE A 658 -1.38 -22.62 5.98
C ILE A 658 -2.14 -23.40 7.05
N TYR A 659 -2.77 -24.53 6.70
CA TYR A 659 -3.52 -25.35 7.65
C TYR A 659 -2.62 -26.01 8.69
N ASN A 660 -1.44 -26.50 8.30
CA ASN A 660 -0.46 -27.04 9.24
C ASN A 660 -0.03 -25.99 10.26
N TYR A 661 0.24 -24.77 9.82
CA TYR A 661 0.60 -23.69 10.74
C TYR A 661 -0.56 -23.33 11.68
N TYR A 662 -1.75 -23.10 11.11
CA TYR A 662 -2.90 -22.56 11.87
C TYR A 662 -3.44 -23.57 12.90
N PHE A 663 -3.53 -24.85 12.55
CA PHE A 663 -4.04 -25.89 13.43
C PHE A 663 -2.98 -26.63 14.26
N GLY A 664 -1.74 -26.16 14.24
CA GLY A 664 -0.70 -26.62 15.16
C GLY A 664 -0.02 -27.93 14.78
N ASN A 665 -0.14 -28.39 13.55
CA ASN A 665 0.57 -29.55 13.04
C ASN A 665 2.03 -29.18 12.70
N ASN A 666 2.80 -28.84 13.74
CA ASN A 666 4.24 -28.63 13.61
C ASN A 666 4.96 -29.98 13.43
N THR A 667 4.92 -30.52 12.24
CA THR A 667 5.99 -31.41 11.82
C THR A 667 7.17 -30.53 11.44
N SER A 668 8.07 -30.31 12.40
CA SER A 668 9.41 -29.81 12.15
C SER A 668 10.15 -30.89 11.35
N ASP A 669 9.99 -30.86 10.04
CA ASP A 669 10.89 -31.49 9.12
C ASP A 669 11.21 -30.50 8.02
N ASP A 670 12.42 -30.02 8.11
CA ASP A 670 13.15 -29.25 7.10
C ASP A 670 13.52 -30.23 5.93
N SER A 671 12.50 -30.94 5.42
CA SER A 671 12.67 -31.81 4.27
C SER A 671 12.23 -31.04 3.03
N THR A 672 13.21 -30.51 2.34
CA THR A 672 13.16 -29.97 0.97
C THR A 672 12.82 -31.02 -0.09
N ASP A 673 12.20 -32.14 0.27
CA ASP A 673 11.79 -33.16 -0.67
C ASP A 673 10.39 -32.85 -1.20
N ILE A 674 10.35 -32.12 -2.32
CA ILE A 674 9.22 -32.14 -3.25
C ILE A 674 9.17 -33.58 -3.77
N PRO A 675 8.05 -34.31 -3.64
CA PRO A 675 7.92 -35.59 -4.36
C PRO A 675 8.04 -35.27 -5.84
N GLU A 676 9.12 -35.68 -6.47
CA GLU A 676 9.14 -35.87 -7.93
C GLU A 676 8.05 -36.87 -8.24
N ASP A 677 6.95 -36.42 -8.81
CA ASP A 677 5.94 -37.30 -9.41
C ASP A 677 6.58 -37.97 -10.63
N GLU A 678 7.38 -39.00 -10.39
CA GLU A 678 7.73 -39.98 -11.37
C GLU A 678 6.47 -40.80 -11.69
N ASN A 679 5.93 -40.62 -12.89
CA ASN A 679 4.82 -41.30 -13.55
C ASN A 679 3.44 -40.59 -13.47
N GLU A 680 3.33 -39.45 -14.10
CA GLU A 680 2.15 -39.13 -14.90
C GLU A 680 2.59 -38.91 -16.35
N GLU A 681 2.75 -40.04 -17.07
CA GLU A 681 2.80 -40.02 -18.53
C GLU A 681 1.52 -39.38 -19.05
N ASP A 682 1.68 -38.41 -19.92
CA ASP A 682 0.76 -37.77 -20.84
C ASP A 682 -0.66 -38.40 -20.97
N ILE A 683 -1.56 -38.11 -20.05
CA ILE A 683 -3.00 -38.42 -20.18
C ILE A 683 -3.84 -37.16 -20.55
N TYR A 684 -3.22 -36.04 -20.79
CA TYR A 684 -3.91 -34.84 -21.26
C TYR A 684 -3.61 -34.54 -22.73
N SER A 685 -3.99 -35.43 -23.64
CA SER A 685 -4.33 -35.01 -24.99
C SER A 685 -5.75 -34.49 -24.99
N GLU A 686 -5.93 -33.23 -24.58
CA GLU A 686 -7.17 -32.51 -24.83
C GLU A 686 -7.32 -32.35 -26.34
N GLY A 687 -8.34 -33.01 -26.92
CA GLY A 687 -8.73 -32.78 -28.30
C GLY A 687 -9.00 -31.29 -28.54
N PRO A 688 -8.81 -30.76 -29.74
CA PRO A 688 -8.94 -29.34 -30.02
C PRO A 688 -10.33 -28.87 -29.66
N VAL A 689 -10.38 -27.93 -28.72
CA VAL A 689 -11.60 -27.10 -28.48
C VAL A 689 -11.84 -26.35 -29.78
N ASP A 690 -13.01 -26.47 -30.35
CA ASP A 690 -13.40 -25.74 -31.55
C ASP A 690 -13.25 -24.23 -31.27
N SER A 691 -12.24 -23.62 -31.88
CA SER A 691 -11.87 -22.22 -31.72
C SER A 691 -12.99 -21.23 -32.15
N ASN A 692 -14.07 -21.73 -32.72
CA ASN A 692 -15.21 -20.91 -33.14
C ASN A 692 -16.23 -20.60 -32.03
N LEU A 693 -16.03 -21.11 -30.80
CA LEU A 693 -16.91 -20.86 -29.65
C LEU A 693 -16.35 -19.84 -28.62
N LEU A 694 -15.19 -19.26 -28.89
CA LEU A 694 -14.51 -18.31 -27.98
C LEU A 694 -14.61 -16.82 -28.42
N PHE A 695 -15.58 -16.46 -29.33
CA PHE A 695 -15.85 -15.05 -29.66
C PHE A 695 -17.22 -14.62 -29.16
#